data_3a66d65fa6ffb0724094e37739be61ef
#
_entry.id   3a66d65fa6ffb0724094e37739be61ef
#
_cell.length_a   1.000
_cell.length_b   1.000
_cell.length_c   1.000
_cell.angle_alpha   90.00
_cell.angle_beta   90.00
_cell.angle_gamma   90.00
#
_symmetry.space_group_name_H-M   'P 1'
#
loop_
_entity.id
_entity.type
_entity.pdbx_description
1 polymer ?
#
loop_
_entity_poly.entity_id
_entity_poly.type
_entity_poly.pdbx_seq_one_letter_code
_entity_poly.pdbx_strand_id
1 'polypeptide(L)'
;MIISGDVEKIIFRNEDNGYTVVDLRSSGDYVTAVGVFPEIYEGMRLELTGDYKYHTRHGLQFLAESVKVVEPDGAAAIEKFLKSGIFKGVGEVTARNIVERFGERTLDVMKTSPEKLAEVKGISAKKAAEICATLREHGEMQDTLVYLQRFDVSLNLALKIYKTYGARTEEVIKTNPYQLISDVERVGFQTADKIAQEVGITKDSDFRIRAGIIYTLKEASNKSGHTALPDDILKKELLSLLGFDETYLEKVECNIEDLIFLAEIKDYVVDNARFYMLYKSYLTEKTIARRLALLEAAHGDIEVDFSEQIDKFEEMSGIKLHEKQREAVSNSLNSGVHVITGGPGTGKTTIIKCILHILKFLKLSYQLCAPTGRAAKRMGEATGEEAKTIHRLLDLDFKDGKGYFTYNENTKIPVDVVIVDEVSMVDEYVFSSLVKALQDGATLILVGDKDQLASVGAGNVLADVIASGLFKITYLDKIYRQSDGSMIIENAHLINHGKMPVLDNRAKDFFFVDKSDPTEVKEEVEALVTTRLPKYLKCEQTDVQVLCPMKKGVAGVISLNAAIRDSLNPKKDSSDDIKCGEYTFREGDKIMQTVNNYEQEWFEEVDGRIKRGAGVFNGDTGFIESIDRQKMKFNVRFDDNKVSEYSLSDIDQIIPAYAVSVHKSQGSEFKAVVVALSQGNYFIMTRNLLYTAVTRAKDLCVIVGAEDVVKRMVRNNYTAKRYTLLTRFLTEAYGEYD
;
A
#
# COMPACT_ATOMS: atom_id res chain seq x y z
N MET A 1 37.28 -5.29 -9.42
CA MET A 1 38.55 -4.53 -9.39
C MET A 1 38.38 -3.25 -8.55
N ILE A 2 39.52 -2.58 -8.18
CA ILE A 2 39.44 -1.34 -7.39
C ILE A 2 39.93 -0.19 -8.26
N ILE A 3 39.15 0.91 -8.28
CA ILE A 3 39.59 2.18 -8.91
C ILE A 3 39.50 3.30 -7.87
N SER A 4 40.37 4.30 -7.96
CA SER A 4 40.33 5.49 -7.12
C SER A 4 40.37 6.74 -8.00
N GLY A 5 39.57 7.74 -7.65
CA GLY A 5 39.50 8.99 -8.41
C GLY A 5 38.78 10.10 -7.66
N ASP A 6 38.98 11.32 -8.12
CA ASP A 6 38.30 12.50 -7.58
C ASP A 6 36.98 12.72 -8.33
N VAL A 7 35.91 13.01 -7.61
CA VAL A 7 34.57 13.33 -8.20
C VAL A 7 34.70 14.61 -9.00
N GLU A 8 34.62 14.50 -10.31
CA GLU A 8 34.69 15.67 -11.18
C GLU A 8 33.31 16.30 -11.36
N LYS A 9 32.29 15.44 -11.59
CA LYS A 9 30.92 15.88 -11.80
C LYS A 9 29.95 14.80 -11.40
N ILE A 10 28.86 15.18 -10.72
CA ILE A 10 27.71 14.32 -10.47
C ILE A 10 26.75 14.53 -11.63
N ILE A 11 26.58 13.49 -12.49
CA ILE A 11 25.70 13.53 -13.65
C ILE A 11 24.26 13.36 -13.20
N PHE A 12 24.01 12.42 -12.28
CA PHE A 12 22.70 12.12 -11.75
C PHE A 12 22.80 11.56 -10.33
N ARG A 13 21.89 11.95 -9.44
CA ARG A 13 21.72 11.37 -8.12
C ARG A 13 20.24 11.27 -7.78
N ASN A 14 19.87 10.13 -7.25
CA ASN A 14 18.57 9.91 -6.62
C ASN A 14 18.76 10.02 -5.10
N GLU A 15 18.17 11.04 -4.50
CA GLU A 15 18.32 11.35 -3.07
C GLU A 15 17.67 10.30 -2.16
N ASP A 16 16.63 9.58 -2.64
CA ASP A 16 15.92 8.61 -1.82
C ASP A 16 16.67 7.30 -1.65
N ASN A 17 17.34 6.84 -2.70
CA ASN A 17 18.02 5.55 -2.71
C ASN A 17 19.54 5.64 -2.89
N GLY A 18 20.09 6.84 -3.03
CA GLY A 18 21.52 7.09 -3.21
C GLY A 18 22.10 6.61 -4.55
N TYR A 19 21.25 6.17 -5.51
CA TYR A 19 21.75 5.78 -6.84
C TYR A 19 22.33 6.99 -7.56
N THR A 20 23.59 6.87 -7.97
CA THR A 20 24.36 8.00 -8.53
C THR A 20 25.08 7.57 -9.78
N VAL A 21 25.14 8.47 -10.76
CA VAL A 21 26.02 8.43 -11.92
C VAL A 21 27.00 9.56 -11.79
N VAL A 22 28.28 9.24 -11.73
CA VAL A 22 29.34 10.21 -11.43
C VAL A 22 30.52 10.02 -12.36
N ASP A 23 31.11 11.14 -12.82
CA ASP A 23 32.38 11.15 -13.52
C ASP A 23 33.50 11.33 -12.52
N LEU A 24 34.43 10.36 -12.50
CA LEU A 24 35.61 10.35 -11.69
C LEU A 24 36.83 10.63 -12.54
N ARG A 25 37.75 11.48 -12.04
CA ARG A 25 39.06 11.65 -12.61
C ARG A 25 40.04 10.71 -11.93
N SER A 26 40.41 9.63 -12.61
CA SER A 26 41.32 8.60 -12.13
C SER A 26 42.60 8.57 -13.00
N SER A 27 43.76 8.81 -12.41
CA SER A 27 45.06 8.73 -13.08
C SER A 27 45.20 9.56 -14.39
N GLY A 28 44.41 10.63 -14.50
CA GLY A 28 44.39 11.51 -15.69
C GLY A 28 43.26 11.23 -16.69
N ASP A 29 42.56 10.10 -16.58
CA ASP A 29 41.47 9.73 -17.43
C ASP A 29 40.11 9.91 -16.68
N TYR A 30 39.02 10.03 -17.44
CA TYR A 30 37.66 10.11 -16.91
C TYR A 30 37.01 8.73 -16.94
N VAL A 31 36.44 8.34 -15.80
CA VAL A 31 35.68 7.10 -15.65
C VAL A 31 34.27 7.45 -15.16
N THR A 32 33.25 7.11 -15.95
CA THR A 32 31.86 7.20 -15.47
C THR A 32 31.56 6.00 -14.59
N ALA A 33 31.32 6.24 -13.31
CA ALA A 33 30.94 5.22 -12.34
C ALA A 33 29.44 5.31 -12.02
N VAL A 34 28.84 4.15 -11.80
CA VAL A 34 27.40 4.00 -11.56
C VAL A 34 27.19 3.04 -10.38
N GLY A 35 26.33 3.40 -9.46
CA GLY A 35 26.02 2.56 -8.30
C GLY A 35 25.22 3.31 -7.25
N VAL A 36 25.10 2.71 -6.07
CA VAL A 36 24.55 3.39 -4.90
C VAL A 36 25.73 4.00 -4.13
N PHE A 37 25.70 5.33 -3.98
CA PHE A 37 26.76 6.07 -3.32
C PHE A 37 26.22 6.70 -2.03
N PRO A 38 27.05 6.84 -0.97
CA PRO A 38 26.76 7.74 0.13
C PRO A 38 26.60 9.17 -0.40
N GLU A 39 26.29 10.09 0.46
CA GLU A 39 26.25 11.49 0.05
C GLU A 39 27.66 11.93 -0.42
N ILE A 40 27.78 12.19 -1.72
CA ILE A 40 29.02 12.59 -2.38
C ILE A 40 28.88 13.96 -3.03
N TYR A 41 30.00 14.63 -3.19
CA TYR A 41 30.07 15.97 -3.76
C TYR A 41 31.27 16.09 -4.68
N GLU A 42 31.24 17.05 -5.58
CA GLU A 42 32.35 17.35 -6.48
C GLU A 42 33.59 17.70 -5.67
N GLY A 43 34.71 17.10 -6.02
CA GLY A 43 36.01 17.27 -5.33
C GLY A 43 36.27 16.22 -4.24
N MET A 44 35.33 15.37 -3.90
CA MET A 44 35.59 14.21 -3.03
C MET A 44 36.43 13.17 -3.75
N ARG A 45 37.28 12.46 -3.01
CA ARG A 45 38.02 11.31 -3.51
C ARG A 45 37.31 10.02 -3.14
N LEU A 46 37.11 9.18 -4.13
CA LEU A 46 36.42 7.90 -3.95
C LEU A 46 37.34 6.74 -4.31
N GLU A 47 37.25 5.67 -3.56
CA GLU A 47 37.75 4.35 -3.89
C GLU A 47 36.57 3.42 -4.12
N LEU A 48 36.46 2.90 -5.33
CA LEU A 48 35.34 2.09 -5.77
C LEU A 48 35.81 0.67 -6.02
N THR A 49 35.06 -0.30 -5.50
CA THR A 49 35.21 -1.73 -5.86
C THR A 49 34.05 -2.13 -6.75
N GLY A 50 34.34 -2.79 -7.86
CA GLY A 50 33.32 -3.21 -8.84
C GLY A 50 33.95 -3.67 -10.13
N ASP A 51 33.17 -3.69 -11.19
CA ASP A 51 33.58 -4.16 -12.51
C ASP A 51 33.11 -3.23 -13.63
N TYR A 52 33.90 -3.18 -14.72
CA TYR A 52 33.47 -2.46 -15.91
C TYR A 52 32.37 -3.22 -16.65
N LYS A 53 31.27 -2.51 -16.96
CA LYS A 53 30.21 -3.01 -17.82
C LYS A 53 29.97 -2.07 -18.99
N TYR A 54 29.74 -2.64 -20.16
CA TYR A 54 29.40 -1.86 -21.34
C TYR A 54 27.87 -1.60 -21.34
N HIS A 55 27.52 -0.32 -21.26
CA HIS A 55 26.14 0.11 -21.40
C HIS A 55 25.88 0.50 -22.86
N THR A 56 24.82 -0.02 -23.48
CA THR A 56 24.53 0.15 -24.93
C THR A 56 24.41 1.60 -25.38
N ARG A 57 24.05 2.53 -24.48
CA ARG A 57 23.90 3.98 -24.79
C ARG A 57 25.01 4.86 -24.21
N HIS A 58 25.57 4.48 -23.09
CA HIS A 58 26.50 5.33 -22.34
C HIS A 58 27.94 4.81 -22.38
N GLY A 59 28.20 3.77 -23.18
CA GLY A 59 29.52 3.20 -23.34
C GLY A 59 30.00 2.41 -22.11
N LEU A 60 31.31 2.40 -21.92
CA LEU A 60 31.92 1.67 -20.82
C LEU A 60 31.72 2.44 -19.50
N GLN A 61 31.09 1.81 -18.53
CA GLN A 61 30.84 2.37 -17.19
C GLN A 61 31.38 1.43 -16.12
N PHE A 62 31.84 1.98 -15.02
CA PHE A 62 32.26 1.21 -13.85
C PHE A 62 31.06 1.03 -12.92
N LEU A 63 30.58 -0.22 -12.79
CA LEU A 63 29.51 -0.56 -11.87
C LEU A 63 30.09 -0.76 -10.47
N ALA A 64 29.87 0.21 -9.58
CA ALA A 64 30.37 0.18 -8.23
C ALA A 64 29.48 -0.73 -7.35
N GLU A 65 30.09 -1.74 -6.75
CA GLU A 65 29.47 -2.64 -5.76
C GLU A 65 29.71 -2.12 -4.33
N SER A 66 30.87 -1.49 -4.09
CA SER A 66 31.16 -0.77 -2.85
C SER A 66 31.86 0.55 -3.13
N VAL A 67 31.62 1.52 -2.26
CA VAL A 67 32.11 2.88 -2.34
C VAL A 67 32.72 3.26 -1.00
N LYS A 68 34.02 3.67 -1.02
CA LYS A 68 34.69 4.24 0.13
C LYS A 68 35.07 5.67 -0.19
N VAL A 69 34.63 6.59 0.65
CA VAL A 69 35.07 8.00 0.53
C VAL A 69 36.41 8.13 1.22
N VAL A 70 37.37 8.73 0.51
CA VAL A 70 38.72 9.00 1.02
C VAL A 70 38.84 10.51 1.18
N GLU A 71 39.53 10.96 2.22
CA GLU A 71 39.77 12.39 2.40
C GLU A 71 40.48 12.96 1.17
N PRO A 72 40.07 14.15 0.70
CA PRO A 72 40.73 14.78 -0.44
C PRO A 72 42.21 15.08 -0.11
N ASP A 73 43.08 14.69 -0.99
CA ASP A 73 44.52 14.87 -0.86
C ASP A 73 44.96 16.06 -1.71
N GLY A 74 45.70 16.99 -1.07
CA GLY A 74 46.21 18.20 -1.70
C GLY A 74 45.28 19.42 -1.63
N ALA A 75 45.88 20.62 -1.59
CA ALA A 75 45.19 21.89 -1.38
C ALA A 75 44.06 22.17 -2.40
N ALA A 76 44.29 21.83 -3.67
CA ALA A 76 43.27 22.05 -4.73
C ALA A 76 42.03 21.17 -4.57
N ALA A 77 42.19 19.91 -4.14
CA ALA A 77 41.07 19.01 -3.87
C ALA A 77 40.28 19.45 -2.62
N ILE A 78 40.97 19.90 -1.58
CA ILE A 78 40.35 20.44 -0.36
C ILE A 78 39.55 21.72 -0.68
N GLU A 79 40.10 22.63 -1.53
CA GLU A 79 39.36 23.83 -1.96
C GLU A 79 38.07 23.46 -2.69
N LYS A 80 38.13 22.50 -3.63
CA LYS A 80 37.00 22.01 -4.38
C LYS A 80 35.96 21.37 -3.46
N PHE A 81 36.37 20.58 -2.48
CA PHE A 81 35.51 19.99 -1.46
C PHE A 81 34.79 21.04 -0.59
N LEU A 82 35.52 22.08 -0.15
CA LEU A 82 34.93 23.14 0.66
C LEU A 82 33.86 23.97 -0.09
N LYS A 83 34.00 24.14 -1.41
CA LYS A 83 33.05 24.88 -2.23
C LYS A 83 31.91 24.02 -2.82
N SER A 84 31.88 22.73 -2.55
CA SER A 84 30.94 21.75 -3.13
C SER A 84 29.47 21.96 -2.76
N GLY A 85 29.15 22.89 -1.85
CA GLY A 85 27.79 23.17 -1.38
C GLY A 85 27.42 22.49 -0.07
N ILE A 86 28.21 21.53 0.42
CA ILE A 86 28.01 20.89 1.75
C ILE A 86 28.02 21.95 2.85
N PHE A 87 29.02 22.82 2.81
CA PHE A 87 29.24 23.81 3.86
C PHE A 87 28.46 25.09 3.59
N LYS A 88 27.29 25.20 4.23
CA LYS A 88 26.40 26.37 4.04
C LYS A 88 27.17 27.69 4.20
N GLY A 89 27.14 28.52 3.15
CA GLY A 89 27.81 29.83 3.13
C GLY A 89 29.33 29.79 2.95
N VAL A 90 29.90 28.69 2.53
CA VAL A 90 31.29 28.61 2.05
C VAL A 90 31.24 28.65 0.52
N GLY A 91 31.39 29.85 -0.04
CA GLY A 91 31.53 30.04 -1.49
C GLY A 91 33.01 29.96 -1.91
N GLU A 92 33.25 30.13 -3.21
CA GLU A 92 34.57 30.00 -3.83
C GLU A 92 35.67 30.87 -3.15
N VAL A 93 35.31 32.12 -2.85
CA VAL A 93 36.25 33.04 -2.18
C VAL A 93 36.59 32.60 -0.75
N THR A 94 35.60 32.12 -0.02
CA THR A 94 35.78 31.66 1.36
C THR A 94 36.59 30.38 1.40
N ALA A 95 36.27 29.41 0.51
CA ALA A 95 37.04 28.16 0.40
C ALA A 95 38.50 28.43 0.08
N ARG A 96 38.77 29.32 -0.88
CA ARG A 96 40.15 29.74 -1.24
C ARG A 96 40.88 30.36 -0.07
N ASN A 97 40.26 31.30 0.64
CA ASN A 97 40.89 31.96 1.81
C ASN A 97 41.23 30.97 2.92
N ILE A 98 40.40 29.94 3.14
CA ILE A 98 40.66 28.89 4.12
C ILE A 98 41.90 28.08 3.71
N VAL A 99 41.93 27.62 2.45
CA VAL A 99 43.02 26.77 1.95
C VAL A 99 44.31 27.54 1.80
N GLU A 100 44.31 28.82 1.38
CA GLU A 100 45.48 29.66 1.36
C GLU A 100 46.13 29.83 2.75
N ARG A 101 45.31 29.85 3.81
CA ARG A 101 45.82 29.99 5.18
C ARG A 101 46.35 28.69 5.78
N PHE A 102 45.69 27.57 5.52
CA PHE A 102 45.98 26.31 6.22
C PHE A 102 46.57 25.23 5.29
N GLY A 103 46.51 25.41 3.96
CA GLY A 103 47.03 24.46 2.98
C GLY A 103 46.41 23.08 3.13
N GLU A 104 47.22 22.05 3.01
CA GLU A 104 46.84 20.64 3.17
C GLU A 104 46.37 20.30 4.59
N ARG A 105 46.70 21.13 5.60
CA ARG A 105 46.27 20.93 6.98
C ARG A 105 44.86 21.48 7.28
N THR A 106 44.15 21.97 6.26
CA THR A 106 42.82 22.59 6.43
C THR A 106 41.86 21.66 7.14
N LEU A 107 41.73 20.40 6.70
CA LEU A 107 40.81 19.44 7.29
C LEU A 107 41.19 19.08 8.74
N ASP A 108 42.48 18.95 9.03
CA ASP A 108 42.98 18.73 10.39
C ASP A 108 42.65 19.90 11.32
N VAL A 109 42.83 21.14 10.85
CA VAL A 109 42.46 22.34 11.62
C VAL A 109 40.94 22.38 11.86
N MET A 110 40.12 22.05 10.86
CA MET A 110 38.66 22.00 11.01
C MET A 110 38.21 20.94 12.03
N LYS A 111 38.93 19.81 12.10
CA LYS A 111 38.61 18.71 13.06
C LYS A 111 39.07 19.05 14.48
N THR A 112 40.26 19.64 14.64
CA THR A 112 40.95 19.75 15.94
C THR A 112 40.88 21.13 16.57
N SER A 113 40.75 22.20 15.78
CA SER A 113 40.88 23.58 16.22
C SER A 113 39.90 24.53 15.51
N PRO A 114 38.58 24.36 15.69
CA PRO A 114 37.54 25.15 15.00
C PRO A 114 37.70 26.67 15.20
N GLU A 115 38.26 27.10 16.32
CA GLU A 115 38.51 28.50 16.64
C GLU A 115 39.48 29.18 15.67
N LYS A 116 40.46 28.44 15.12
CA LYS A 116 41.40 28.96 14.12
C LYS A 116 40.71 29.29 12.78
N LEU A 117 39.60 28.60 12.47
CA LEU A 117 38.86 28.89 11.27
C LEU A 117 38.23 30.29 11.30
N ALA A 118 37.86 30.76 12.50
CA ALA A 118 37.34 32.11 12.70
C ALA A 118 38.37 33.23 12.46
N GLU A 119 39.66 32.89 12.36
CA GLU A 119 40.70 33.85 11.98
C GLU A 119 40.72 34.18 10.48
N VAL A 120 40.02 33.38 9.66
CA VAL A 120 39.93 33.56 8.22
C VAL A 120 38.95 34.69 7.90
N LYS A 121 39.35 35.60 7.05
CA LYS A 121 38.53 36.77 6.65
C LYS A 121 37.19 36.32 6.09
N GLY A 122 36.08 36.76 6.71
CA GLY A 122 34.73 36.46 6.30
C GLY A 122 34.09 35.26 7.01
N ILE A 123 34.74 34.67 8.02
CA ILE A 123 34.23 33.58 8.83
C ILE A 123 34.05 34.09 10.28
N SER A 124 32.79 34.13 10.76
CA SER A 124 32.49 34.38 12.16
C SER A 124 32.72 33.12 13.01
N ALA A 125 32.90 33.28 14.33
CA ALA A 125 33.04 32.12 15.24
C ALA A 125 31.86 31.16 15.13
N LYS A 126 30.62 31.67 14.97
CA LYS A 126 29.43 30.87 14.76
C LYS A 126 29.52 30.06 13.45
N LYS A 127 29.90 30.70 12.36
CA LYS A 127 30.06 30.06 11.06
C LYS A 127 31.19 29.03 11.06
N ALA A 128 32.29 29.30 11.75
CA ALA A 128 33.37 28.34 11.95
C ALA A 128 32.88 27.08 12.66
N ALA A 129 32.08 27.24 13.72
CA ALA A 129 31.52 26.14 14.45
C ALA A 129 30.53 25.30 13.58
N GLU A 130 29.66 25.96 12.77
CA GLU A 130 28.75 25.31 11.82
C GLU A 130 29.52 24.51 10.76
N ILE A 131 30.55 25.08 10.15
CA ILE A 131 31.37 24.40 9.14
C ILE A 131 32.05 23.16 9.73
N CYS A 132 32.62 23.27 10.94
CA CYS A 132 33.29 22.16 11.59
C CYS A 132 32.32 21.08 12.07
N ALA A 133 31.09 21.45 12.48
CA ALA A 133 30.04 20.51 12.82
C ALA A 133 29.64 19.68 11.59
N THR A 134 29.43 20.34 10.44
CA THR A 134 29.11 19.66 9.18
C THR A 134 30.21 18.66 8.77
N LEU A 135 31.47 19.01 8.89
CA LEU A 135 32.57 18.07 8.58
C LEU A 135 32.57 16.86 9.53
N ARG A 136 32.24 17.08 10.81
CA ARG A 136 32.18 16.00 11.81
C ARG A 136 31.04 15.04 11.54
N GLU A 137 29.83 15.58 11.27
CA GLU A 137 28.65 14.79 10.89
C GLU A 137 28.92 13.91 9.67
N HIS A 138 29.61 14.45 8.67
CA HIS A 138 30.03 13.69 7.48
C HIS A 138 30.98 12.55 7.81
N GLY A 139 31.96 12.77 8.67
CA GLY A 139 32.90 11.74 9.13
C GLY A 139 32.20 10.64 9.89
N GLU A 140 31.34 10.99 10.85
CA GLU A 140 30.53 10.04 11.64
C GLU A 140 29.61 9.17 10.76
N MET A 141 28.98 9.77 9.73
CA MET A 141 28.18 9.03 8.77
C MET A 141 29.01 7.98 8.03
N GLN A 142 30.19 8.34 7.53
CA GLN A 142 31.06 7.42 6.80
C GLN A 142 31.54 6.27 7.68
N ASP A 143 31.98 6.57 8.89
CA ASP A 143 32.43 5.54 9.84
C ASP A 143 31.29 4.56 10.16
N THR A 144 30.08 5.08 10.33
CA THR A 144 28.88 4.26 10.57
C THR A 144 28.52 3.38 9.36
N LEU A 145 28.60 3.92 8.14
CA LEU A 145 28.34 3.13 6.93
C LEU A 145 29.36 2.01 6.75
N VAL A 146 30.65 2.28 7.00
CA VAL A 146 31.72 1.26 7.00
C VAL A 146 31.49 0.21 8.09
N TYR A 147 31.04 0.62 9.28
CA TYR A 147 30.66 -0.29 10.35
C TYR A 147 29.52 -1.22 9.92
N LEU A 148 28.46 -0.67 9.31
CA LEU A 148 27.29 -1.44 8.86
C LEU A 148 27.60 -2.39 7.69
N GLN A 149 28.55 -2.04 6.81
CA GLN A 149 28.99 -2.93 5.73
C GLN A 149 29.58 -4.25 6.22
N ARG A 150 30.12 -4.32 7.44
CA ARG A 150 30.63 -5.57 8.04
C ARG A 150 29.53 -6.63 8.18
N PHE A 151 28.28 -6.22 8.28
CA PHE A 151 27.12 -7.11 8.44
C PHE A 151 26.46 -7.49 7.10
N ASP A 152 27.15 -7.30 5.97
CA ASP A 152 26.62 -7.58 4.63
C ASP A 152 25.27 -6.86 4.36
N VAL A 153 25.13 -5.67 4.95
CA VAL A 153 24.00 -4.79 4.75
C VAL A 153 24.21 -3.97 3.49
N SER A 154 23.20 -3.93 2.61
CA SER A 154 23.30 -3.09 1.41
C SER A 154 23.46 -1.62 1.79
N LEU A 155 24.19 -0.86 0.96
CA LEU A 155 24.46 0.56 1.24
C LEU A 155 23.16 1.37 1.39
N ASN A 156 22.12 1.06 0.60
CA ASN A 156 20.80 1.69 0.72
C ASN A 156 20.18 1.45 2.11
N LEU A 157 20.25 0.21 2.60
CA LEU A 157 19.74 -0.10 3.95
C LEU A 157 20.58 0.58 5.03
N ALA A 158 21.92 0.60 4.87
CA ALA A 158 22.84 1.29 5.78
C ALA A 158 22.52 2.79 5.89
N LEU A 159 22.25 3.44 4.76
CA LEU A 159 21.82 4.85 4.72
C LEU A 159 20.49 5.08 5.45
N LYS A 160 19.50 4.19 5.29
CA LYS A 160 18.24 4.28 6.02
C LYS A 160 18.44 4.13 7.53
N ILE A 161 19.27 3.17 7.95
CA ILE A 161 19.62 2.96 9.36
C ILE A 161 20.28 4.23 9.93
N TYR A 162 21.24 4.80 9.20
CA TYR A 162 21.88 6.03 9.63
C TYR A 162 20.92 7.23 9.70
N LYS A 163 20.02 7.38 8.71
CA LYS A 163 18.98 8.43 8.73
C LYS A 163 18.08 8.32 9.98
N THR A 164 17.82 7.10 10.45
CA THR A 164 16.95 6.85 11.62
C THR A 164 17.68 7.12 12.94
N TYR A 165 18.93 6.68 13.09
CA TYR A 165 19.62 6.69 14.39
C TYR A 165 20.81 7.66 14.46
N GLY A 166 21.32 8.14 13.34
CA GLY A 166 22.49 9.02 13.27
C GLY A 166 23.70 8.39 13.96
N ALA A 167 24.39 9.19 14.77
CA ALA A 167 25.54 8.76 15.55
C ALA A 167 25.28 7.61 16.54
N ARG A 168 23.99 7.38 16.94
CA ARG A 168 23.62 6.27 17.84
C ARG A 168 23.51 4.91 17.16
N THR A 169 23.72 4.84 15.85
CA THR A 169 23.58 3.59 15.08
C THR A 169 24.40 2.45 15.67
N GLU A 170 25.67 2.69 15.96
CA GLU A 170 26.56 1.66 16.51
C GLU A 170 26.12 1.18 17.89
N GLU A 171 25.66 2.08 18.75
CA GLU A 171 25.12 1.77 20.07
C GLU A 171 23.87 0.89 19.96
N VAL A 172 22.90 1.25 19.10
CA VAL A 172 21.68 0.47 18.88
C VAL A 172 22.02 -0.91 18.35
N ILE A 173 22.89 -1.02 17.36
CA ILE A 173 23.31 -2.30 16.78
C ILE A 173 23.97 -3.20 17.83
N LYS A 174 24.83 -2.65 18.69
CA LYS A 174 25.50 -3.42 19.75
C LYS A 174 24.56 -3.83 20.89
N THR A 175 23.58 -2.99 21.20
CA THR A 175 22.69 -3.22 22.34
C THR A 175 21.48 -4.08 21.96
N ASN A 176 20.76 -3.69 20.92
CA ASN A 176 19.55 -4.39 20.46
C ASN A 176 19.29 -4.14 18.97
N PRO A 177 19.93 -4.89 18.06
CA PRO A 177 19.73 -4.74 16.61
C PRO A 177 18.30 -5.07 16.15
N TYR A 178 17.48 -5.73 16.98
CA TYR A 178 16.10 -6.02 16.63
C TYR A 178 15.20 -4.78 16.62
N GLN A 179 15.64 -3.65 17.21
CA GLN A 179 14.95 -2.36 17.04
C GLN A 179 14.84 -1.92 15.58
N LEU A 180 15.77 -2.35 14.73
CA LEU A 180 15.70 -2.08 13.29
C LEU A 180 14.39 -2.55 12.66
N ILE A 181 13.76 -3.63 13.18
CA ILE A 181 12.50 -4.19 12.66
C ILE A 181 11.33 -3.21 12.84
N SER A 182 11.34 -2.43 13.93
CA SER A 182 10.29 -1.45 14.21
C SER A 182 10.55 -0.09 13.60
N ASP A 183 11.82 0.32 13.53
CA ASP A 183 12.19 1.71 13.30
C ASP A 183 12.66 1.97 11.86
N VAL A 184 13.06 0.92 11.11
CA VAL A 184 13.59 1.05 9.75
C VAL A 184 12.73 0.26 8.77
N GLU A 185 12.14 0.93 7.80
CA GLU A 185 11.31 0.29 6.78
C GLU A 185 12.07 -0.79 5.99
N ARG A 186 11.37 -1.88 5.72
CA ARG A 186 11.86 -3.04 4.94
C ARG A 186 12.96 -3.85 5.63
N VAL A 187 13.21 -3.65 6.92
CA VAL A 187 14.03 -4.55 7.72
C VAL A 187 13.16 -5.67 8.28
N GLY A 188 13.39 -6.89 7.79
CA GLY A 188 12.73 -8.09 8.31
C GLY A 188 13.54 -8.73 9.46
N PHE A 189 12.89 -9.69 10.16
CA PHE A 189 13.52 -10.42 11.25
C PHE A 189 14.86 -11.09 10.85
N GLN A 190 14.92 -11.71 9.67
CA GLN A 190 16.14 -12.38 9.19
C GLN A 190 17.33 -11.44 9.06
N THR A 191 17.12 -10.21 8.58
CA THR A 191 18.19 -9.20 8.44
C THR A 191 18.68 -8.76 9.82
N ALA A 192 17.77 -8.43 10.73
CA ALA A 192 18.11 -8.04 12.09
C ALA A 192 18.79 -9.19 12.87
N ASP A 193 18.32 -10.43 12.69
CA ASP A 193 18.85 -11.62 13.32
C ASP A 193 20.28 -11.93 12.86
N LYS A 194 20.57 -11.75 11.55
CA LYS A 194 21.92 -11.87 11.01
C LYS A 194 22.87 -10.87 11.68
N ILE A 195 22.47 -9.61 11.74
CA ILE A 195 23.26 -8.55 12.40
C ILE A 195 23.47 -8.91 13.88
N ALA A 196 22.41 -9.34 14.57
CA ALA A 196 22.47 -9.71 15.99
C ALA A 196 23.47 -10.83 16.27
N GLN A 197 23.50 -11.87 15.43
CA GLN A 197 24.44 -12.98 15.56
C GLN A 197 25.89 -12.52 15.35
N GLU A 198 26.13 -11.63 14.40
CA GLU A 198 27.48 -11.12 14.13
C GLU A 198 28.01 -10.19 15.24
N VAL A 199 27.13 -9.45 15.93
CA VAL A 199 27.53 -8.66 17.12
C VAL A 199 27.62 -9.51 18.39
N GLY A 200 27.36 -10.84 18.30
CA GLY A 200 27.54 -11.78 19.40
C GLY A 200 26.33 -11.99 20.29
N ILE A 201 25.14 -11.57 19.87
CA ILE A 201 23.88 -11.89 20.59
C ILE A 201 23.59 -13.38 20.43
N THR A 202 23.40 -14.07 21.55
CA THR A 202 23.14 -15.51 21.56
C THR A 202 21.78 -15.84 20.97
N LYS A 203 21.68 -17.06 20.39
CA LYS A 203 20.44 -17.52 19.75
C LYS A 203 19.23 -17.55 20.71
N ASP A 204 19.48 -17.76 22.00
CA ASP A 204 18.50 -17.85 23.06
C ASP A 204 18.34 -16.52 23.85
N SER A 205 18.87 -15.42 23.34
CA SER A 205 18.73 -14.09 23.95
C SER A 205 17.27 -13.67 24.05
N ASP A 206 16.91 -13.05 25.18
CA ASP A 206 15.57 -12.50 25.40
C ASP A 206 15.21 -11.44 24.37
N PHE A 207 16.15 -10.62 23.93
CA PHE A 207 15.94 -9.67 22.83
C PHE A 207 15.47 -10.35 21.55
N ARG A 208 16.11 -11.50 21.19
CA ARG A 208 15.75 -12.28 20.04
C ARG A 208 14.35 -12.89 20.16
N ILE A 209 14.03 -13.47 21.31
CA ILE A 209 12.74 -14.10 21.57
C ILE A 209 11.62 -13.05 21.54
N ARG A 210 11.78 -11.94 22.24
CA ARG A 210 10.80 -10.83 22.22
C ARG A 210 10.58 -10.27 20.84
N ALA A 211 11.65 -9.99 20.10
CA ALA A 211 11.56 -9.54 18.72
C ALA A 211 10.86 -10.56 17.82
N GLY A 212 11.13 -11.85 18.02
CA GLY A 212 10.48 -12.96 17.33
C GLY A 212 8.97 -12.99 17.60
N ILE A 213 8.53 -12.83 18.85
CA ILE A 213 7.12 -12.80 19.24
C ILE A 213 6.40 -11.64 18.53
N ILE A 214 6.93 -10.41 18.66
CA ILE A 214 6.35 -9.22 18.02
C ILE A 214 6.32 -9.38 16.49
N TYR A 215 7.40 -9.92 15.89
CA TYR A 215 7.47 -10.15 14.46
C TYR A 215 6.45 -11.19 14.01
N THR A 216 6.28 -12.29 14.72
CA THR A 216 5.29 -13.34 14.40
C THR A 216 3.87 -12.76 14.39
N LEU A 217 3.51 -11.95 15.40
CA LEU A 217 2.21 -11.27 15.46
C LEU A 217 2.04 -10.26 14.30
N LYS A 218 3.08 -9.47 14.00
CA LYS A 218 3.07 -8.52 12.85
C LYS A 218 2.93 -9.24 11.51
N GLU A 219 3.66 -10.34 11.32
CA GLU A 219 3.59 -11.14 10.08
C GLU A 219 2.20 -11.78 9.90
N ALA A 220 1.63 -12.31 10.97
CA ALA A 220 0.27 -12.86 10.97
C ALA A 220 -0.78 -11.79 10.61
N SER A 221 -0.59 -10.56 11.10
CA SER A 221 -1.42 -9.41 10.75
C SER A 221 -1.26 -9.03 9.26
N ASN A 222 -0.03 -8.87 8.79
CA ASN A 222 0.26 -8.38 7.44
C ASN A 222 -0.05 -9.41 6.33
N LYS A 223 0.21 -10.70 6.58
CA LYS A 223 0.03 -11.75 5.57
C LYS A 223 -1.36 -12.37 5.56
N SER A 224 -1.95 -12.53 6.73
CA SER A 224 -3.21 -13.28 6.90
C SER A 224 -4.36 -12.43 7.47
N GLY A 225 -4.08 -11.18 7.84
CA GLY A 225 -5.07 -10.26 8.41
C GLY A 225 -5.51 -10.62 9.83
N HIS A 226 -4.73 -11.43 10.55
CA HIS A 226 -5.01 -11.74 11.96
C HIS A 226 -4.75 -10.51 12.84
N THR A 227 -5.59 -10.28 13.82
CA THR A 227 -5.37 -9.27 14.88
C THR A 227 -4.95 -9.93 16.19
N ALA A 228 -5.27 -11.21 16.34
CA ALA A 228 -4.93 -12.05 17.46
C ALA A 228 -4.42 -13.41 16.98
N LEU A 229 -3.57 -14.08 17.76
CA LEU A 229 -3.20 -15.47 17.52
C LEU A 229 -3.50 -16.31 18.77
N PRO A 230 -4.06 -17.53 18.61
CA PRO A 230 -4.13 -18.52 19.68
C PRO A 230 -2.74 -18.90 20.19
N ASP A 231 -2.63 -19.25 21.46
CA ASP A 231 -1.38 -19.61 22.14
C ASP A 231 -0.58 -20.71 21.41
N ASP A 232 -1.25 -21.77 21.01
CA ASP A 232 -0.63 -22.90 20.31
C ASP A 232 -0.07 -22.49 18.94
N ILE A 233 -0.79 -21.65 18.19
CA ILE A 233 -0.36 -21.16 16.89
C ILE A 233 0.82 -20.20 17.04
N LEU A 234 0.74 -19.23 17.96
CA LEU A 234 1.83 -18.28 18.20
C LEU A 234 3.12 -19.02 18.57
N LYS A 235 3.06 -19.94 19.53
CA LYS A 235 4.22 -20.72 19.98
C LYS A 235 4.81 -21.58 18.86
N LYS A 236 3.97 -22.29 18.09
CA LYS A 236 4.41 -23.10 16.96
C LYS A 236 5.12 -22.28 15.88
N GLU A 237 4.54 -21.16 15.45
CA GLU A 237 5.15 -20.30 14.44
C GLU A 237 6.43 -19.64 14.95
N LEU A 238 6.45 -19.22 16.21
CA LEU A 238 7.62 -18.64 16.85
C LEU A 238 8.79 -19.62 16.95
N LEU A 239 8.55 -20.84 17.44
CA LEU A 239 9.58 -21.89 17.51
C LEU A 239 10.15 -22.19 16.12
N SER A 240 9.29 -22.26 15.10
CA SER A 240 9.72 -22.42 13.71
C SER A 240 10.58 -21.26 13.22
N LEU A 241 10.18 -20.02 13.52
CA LEU A 241 10.93 -18.80 13.15
C LEU A 241 12.31 -18.75 13.79
N LEU A 242 12.38 -19.08 15.09
CA LEU A 242 13.62 -19.03 15.86
C LEU A 242 14.52 -20.27 15.68
N GLY A 243 13.99 -21.35 15.04
CA GLY A 243 14.68 -22.64 14.95
C GLY A 243 14.84 -23.31 16.30
N PHE A 244 13.86 -23.18 17.19
CA PHE A 244 13.80 -23.76 18.52
C PHE A 244 12.96 -25.05 18.53
N ASP A 245 13.25 -25.90 19.49
CA ASP A 245 12.41 -27.05 19.87
C ASP A 245 11.56 -26.72 21.11
N GLU A 246 10.73 -27.66 21.54
CA GLU A 246 9.82 -27.47 22.68
C GLU A 246 10.51 -27.21 24.01
N THR A 247 11.82 -27.50 24.16
CA THR A 247 12.57 -27.21 25.39
C THR A 247 12.69 -25.74 25.72
N TYR A 248 12.49 -24.88 24.74
CA TYR A 248 12.50 -23.42 24.89
C TYR A 248 11.17 -22.81 25.31
N LEU A 249 10.08 -23.61 25.42
CA LEU A 249 8.73 -23.10 25.72
C LEU A 249 8.66 -22.31 27.04
N GLU A 250 9.33 -22.76 28.10
CA GLU A 250 9.37 -22.05 29.38
C GLU A 250 9.99 -20.65 29.23
N LYS A 251 11.09 -20.55 28.48
CA LYS A 251 11.76 -19.27 28.21
C LYS A 251 10.91 -18.36 27.31
N VAL A 252 10.19 -18.94 26.34
CA VAL A 252 9.24 -18.21 25.52
C VAL A 252 8.11 -17.62 26.37
N GLU A 253 7.54 -18.41 27.29
CA GLU A 253 6.46 -17.98 28.18
C GLU A 253 6.91 -16.80 29.06
N CYS A 254 8.10 -16.89 29.69
CA CYS A 254 8.65 -15.76 30.45
C CYS A 254 8.76 -14.48 29.62
N ASN A 255 9.22 -14.58 28.35
CA ASN A 255 9.33 -13.42 27.46
C ASN A 255 7.96 -12.90 27.00
N ILE A 256 6.95 -13.75 26.87
CA ILE A 256 5.56 -13.34 26.62
C ILE A 256 5.03 -12.52 27.80
N GLU A 257 5.23 -13.00 29.03
CA GLU A 257 4.79 -12.29 30.25
C GLU A 257 5.48 -10.92 30.39
N ASP A 258 6.76 -10.85 30.06
CA ASP A 258 7.50 -9.57 30.03
C ASP A 258 6.92 -8.60 29.00
N LEU A 259 6.59 -9.07 27.78
CA LEU A 259 6.00 -8.21 26.76
C LEU A 259 4.58 -7.76 27.13
N ILE A 260 3.81 -8.58 27.85
CA ILE A 260 2.51 -8.18 28.40
C ILE A 260 2.71 -7.09 29.47
N PHE A 261 3.68 -7.28 30.36
CA PHE A 261 4.01 -6.28 31.40
C PHE A 261 4.46 -4.94 30.79
N LEU A 262 5.23 -4.98 29.71
CA LEU A 262 5.69 -3.80 28.97
C LEU A 262 4.60 -3.17 28.08
N ALA A 263 3.40 -3.75 28.03
CA ALA A 263 2.31 -3.32 27.14
C ALA A 263 2.69 -3.29 25.65
N GLU A 264 3.58 -4.19 25.20
CA GLU A 264 3.89 -4.40 23.81
C GLU A 264 2.87 -5.35 23.15
N ILE A 265 2.43 -6.36 23.91
CA ILE A 265 1.36 -7.27 23.52
C ILE A 265 0.30 -7.33 24.63
N LYS A 266 -0.86 -7.86 24.27
CA LYS A 266 -1.96 -8.12 25.20
C LYS A 266 -2.43 -9.55 25.05
N ASP A 267 -2.64 -10.24 26.16
CA ASP A 267 -3.32 -11.52 26.20
C ASP A 267 -4.82 -11.34 26.50
N TYR A 268 -5.60 -12.28 25.97
CA TYR A 268 -7.03 -12.33 26.20
C TYR A 268 -7.55 -13.76 26.17
N VAL A 269 -8.46 -14.12 27.09
CA VAL A 269 -9.00 -15.48 27.19
C VAL A 269 -10.46 -15.49 26.73
N VAL A 270 -10.74 -16.33 25.72
CA VAL A 270 -12.09 -16.58 25.21
C VAL A 270 -12.34 -18.09 25.21
N ASP A 271 -13.43 -18.53 25.83
CA ASP A 271 -13.82 -19.95 25.87
C ASP A 271 -12.68 -20.90 26.28
N ASN A 272 -11.94 -20.55 27.31
CA ASN A 272 -10.74 -21.24 27.79
C ASN A 272 -9.53 -21.28 26.83
N ALA A 273 -9.57 -20.62 25.68
CA ALA A 273 -8.44 -20.44 24.79
C ALA A 273 -7.77 -19.08 25.02
N ARG A 274 -6.46 -19.07 25.18
CA ARG A 274 -5.66 -17.83 25.36
C ARG A 274 -5.21 -17.35 23.99
N PHE A 275 -5.41 -16.04 23.74
CA PHE A 275 -5.01 -15.34 22.53
C PHE A 275 -4.02 -14.25 22.86
N TYR A 276 -3.13 -13.94 21.91
CA TYR A 276 -2.20 -12.84 22.03
C TYR A 276 -2.37 -11.88 20.86
N MET A 277 -2.32 -10.59 21.17
CA MET A 277 -2.46 -9.48 20.22
C MET A 277 -1.30 -8.51 20.38
N LEU A 278 -0.92 -7.83 19.32
CA LEU A 278 -0.18 -6.57 19.47
C LEU A 278 -1.02 -5.60 20.28
N TYR A 279 -0.41 -4.89 21.22
CA TYR A 279 -1.15 -3.95 22.08
C TYR A 279 -1.90 -2.88 21.27
N LYS A 280 -1.34 -2.47 20.12
CA LYS A 280 -1.99 -1.56 19.18
C LYS A 280 -3.28 -2.16 18.61
N SER A 281 -3.29 -3.43 18.16
CA SER A 281 -4.49 -4.09 17.65
C SER A 281 -5.56 -4.25 18.72
N TYR A 282 -5.15 -4.62 19.95
CA TYR A 282 -6.07 -4.66 21.10
C TYR A 282 -6.78 -3.32 21.33
N LEU A 283 -6.02 -2.22 21.39
CA LEU A 283 -6.61 -0.88 21.55
C LEU A 283 -7.50 -0.49 20.38
N THR A 284 -7.12 -0.90 19.17
CA THR A 284 -7.89 -0.61 17.94
C THR A 284 -9.26 -1.29 17.98
N GLU A 285 -9.30 -2.60 18.20
CA GLU A 285 -10.57 -3.34 18.27
C GLU A 285 -11.45 -2.88 19.46
N LYS A 286 -10.85 -2.66 20.62
CA LYS A 286 -11.57 -2.14 21.79
C LYS A 286 -12.14 -0.75 21.56
N THR A 287 -11.43 0.09 20.82
CA THR A 287 -11.92 1.42 20.43
C THR A 287 -13.10 1.31 19.47
N ILE A 288 -13.01 0.45 18.45
CA ILE A 288 -14.10 0.19 17.52
C ILE A 288 -15.35 -0.25 18.29
N ALA A 289 -15.20 -1.23 19.19
CA ALA A 289 -16.29 -1.78 19.97
C ALA A 289 -16.99 -0.71 20.81
N ARG A 290 -16.24 0.06 21.58
CA ARG A 290 -16.77 1.14 22.43
C ARG A 290 -17.44 2.24 21.61
N ARG A 291 -16.86 2.63 20.46
CA ARG A 291 -17.43 3.70 19.62
C ARG A 291 -18.72 3.26 18.95
N LEU A 292 -18.81 2.03 18.47
CA LEU A 292 -20.05 1.50 17.86
C LEU A 292 -21.16 1.37 18.90
N ALA A 293 -20.85 0.84 20.10
CA ALA A 293 -21.81 0.76 21.19
C ALA A 293 -22.34 2.14 21.61
N LEU A 294 -21.46 3.13 21.71
CA LEU A 294 -21.83 4.52 22.03
C LEU A 294 -22.72 5.15 20.95
N LEU A 295 -22.41 4.95 19.65
CA LEU A 295 -23.24 5.48 18.56
C LEU A 295 -24.65 4.87 18.60
N GLU A 296 -24.77 3.57 18.86
CA GLU A 296 -26.07 2.91 18.96
C GLU A 296 -26.85 3.40 20.20
N ALA A 297 -26.22 3.43 21.36
CA ALA A 297 -26.87 3.90 22.60
C ALA A 297 -27.30 5.37 22.53
N ALA A 298 -26.56 6.22 21.82
CA ALA A 298 -26.90 7.63 21.67
C ALA A 298 -28.11 7.90 20.77
N HIS A 299 -28.49 6.93 19.88
CA HIS A 299 -29.62 7.10 18.97
C HIS A 299 -30.98 6.96 19.71
N GLY A 300 -31.05 6.12 20.77
CA GLY A 300 -32.27 5.84 21.54
C GLY A 300 -33.28 4.97 20.77
N ASP A 301 -34.42 4.70 21.42
CA ASP A 301 -35.44 3.76 20.93
C ASP A 301 -36.59 4.44 20.15
N ILE A 302 -36.41 5.63 19.63
CA ILE A 302 -37.46 6.37 18.92
C ILE A 302 -37.53 5.85 17.47
N GLU A 303 -38.58 5.09 17.15
CA GLU A 303 -38.88 4.68 15.77
C GLU A 303 -39.76 5.71 15.07
N VAL A 304 -39.26 6.22 13.92
CA VAL A 304 -39.98 7.14 13.04
C VAL A 304 -40.44 6.37 11.80
N ASP A 305 -41.69 6.54 11.41
CA ASP A 305 -42.21 5.97 10.16
C ASP A 305 -41.84 6.88 8.96
N PHE A 306 -41.03 6.35 8.06
CA PHE A 306 -40.62 6.99 6.83
C PHE A 306 -41.36 6.54 5.59
N SER A 307 -42.47 5.79 5.72
CA SER A 307 -43.22 5.22 4.59
C SER A 307 -43.64 6.28 3.57
N GLU A 308 -44.12 7.43 4.04
CA GLU A 308 -44.54 8.54 3.16
C GLU A 308 -43.38 9.11 2.33
N GLN A 309 -42.21 9.27 2.94
CA GLN A 309 -41.04 9.79 2.27
C GLN A 309 -40.47 8.80 1.26
N ILE A 310 -40.52 7.51 1.58
CA ILE A 310 -40.16 6.41 0.66
C ILE A 310 -41.11 6.40 -0.53
N ASP A 311 -42.43 6.53 -0.31
CA ASP A 311 -43.43 6.57 -1.40
C ASP A 311 -43.17 7.77 -2.33
N LYS A 312 -42.88 8.94 -1.77
CA LYS A 312 -42.50 10.13 -2.56
C LYS A 312 -41.25 9.91 -3.41
N PHE A 313 -40.23 9.24 -2.84
CA PHE A 313 -39.04 8.88 -3.62
C PHE A 313 -39.37 7.91 -4.76
N GLU A 314 -40.23 6.90 -4.52
CA GLU A 314 -40.67 5.97 -5.54
C GLU A 314 -41.42 6.69 -6.68
N GLU A 315 -42.35 7.60 -6.35
CA GLU A 315 -43.06 8.40 -7.33
C GLU A 315 -42.13 9.31 -8.16
N MET A 316 -41.17 9.99 -7.52
CA MET A 316 -40.24 10.89 -8.20
C MET A 316 -39.22 10.15 -9.08
N SER A 317 -38.75 9.01 -8.61
CA SER A 317 -37.69 8.24 -9.31
C SER A 317 -38.27 7.26 -10.35
N GLY A 318 -39.54 6.93 -10.29
CA GLY A 318 -40.16 5.85 -11.06
C GLY A 318 -39.70 4.44 -10.67
N ILE A 319 -38.96 4.31 -9.56
CA ILE A 319 -38.41 3.05 -9.08
C ILE A 319 -39.24 2.59 -7.87
N LYS A 320 -39.75 1.37 -7.93
CA LYS A 320 -40.47 0.78 -6.80
C LYS A 320 -39.49 -0.07 -5.96
N LEU A 321 -39.36 0.27 -4.68
CA LEU A 321 -38.51 -0.45 -3.74
C LEU A 321 -39.26 -1.72 -3.25
N HIS A 322 -38.51 -2.80 -3.12
CA HIS A 322 -39.01 -4.02 -2.49
C HIS A 322 -39.05 -3.85 -0.96
N GLU A 323 -39.83 -4.70 -0.29
CA GLU A 323 -40.03 -4.68 1.16
C GLU A 323 -38.70 -4.64 1.93
N LYS A 324 -37.72 -5.50 1.58
CA LYS A 324 -36.40 -5.52 2.19
C LYS A 324 -35.59 -4.24 1.92
N GLN A 325 -35.76 -3.58 0.78
CA GLN A 325 -35.10 -2.32 0.49
C GLN A 325 -35.75 -1.17 1.28
N ARG A 326 -37.07 -1.17 1.44
CA ARG A 326 -37.80 -0.23 2.29
C ARG A 326 -37.42 -0.41 3.76
N GLU A 327 -37.32 -1.66 4.24
CA GLU A 327 -36.82 -2.01 5.57
C GLU A 327 -35.39 -1.47 5.77
N ALA A 328 -34.48 -1.62 4.78
CA ALA A 328 -33.11 -1.09 4.84
C ALA A 328 -33.09 0.44 5.00
N VAL A 329 -33.94 1.16 4.26
CA VAL A 329 -34.07 2.63 4.38
C VAL A 329 -34.57 3.00 5.78
N SER A 330 -35.65 2.38 6.26
CA SER A 330 -36.20 2.67 7.58
C SER A 330 -35.21 2.37 8.71
N ASN A 331 -34.59 1.19 8.68
CA ASN A 331 -33.58 0.80 9.68
C ASN A 331 -32.37 1.76 9.68
N SER A 332 -31.94 2.25 8.52
CA SER A 332 -30.81 3.19 8.42
C SER A 332 -31.07 4.53 9.11
N LEU A 333 -32.33 4.94 9.21
CA LEU A 333 -32.73 6.20 9.82
C LEU A 333 -33.23 6.04 11.27
N ASN A 334 -33.42 4.79 11.71
CA ASN A 334 -33.88 4.42 13.05
C ASN A 334 -32.83 3.58 13.82
N SER A 335 -31.54 3.83 13.59
CA SER A 335 -30.45 3.16 14.30
C SER A 335 -29.22 4.06 14.34
N GLY A 336 -28.44 3.98 15.39
CA GLY A 336 -27.14 4.63 15.47
C GLY A 336 -26.12 3.97 14.53
N VAL A 337 -26.19 2.64 14.41
CA VAL A 337 -25.35 1.84 13.51
C VAL A 337 -26.23 0.85 12.75
N HIS A 338 -26.20 0.92 11.42
CA HIS A 338 -26.95 -0.03 10.58
C HIS A 338 -26.04 -0.66 9.51
N VAL A 339 -26.19 -1.97 9.29
CA VAL A 339 -25.46 -2.73 8.28
C VAL A 339 -26.40 -3.15 7.15
N ILE A 340 -26.09 -2.77 5.91
CA ILE A 340 -26.77 -3.20 4.69
C ILE A 340 -25.82 -4.12 3.93
N THR A 341 -26.14 -5.40 3.86
CA THR A 341 -25.31 -6.37 3.14
C THR A 341 -26.06 -7.09 2.05
N GLY A 342 -25.43 -7.26 0.90
CA GLY A 342 -26.00 -7.96 -0.24
C GLY A 342 -25.10 -7.96 -1.45
N GLY A 343 -25.31 -8.91 -2.35
CA GLY A 343 -24.54 -9.09 -3.57
C GLY A 343 -24.75 -7.99 -4.61
N PRO A 344 -24.15 -8.11 -5.79
CA PRO A 344 -24.35 -7.19 -6.90
C PRO A 344 -25.81 -7.26 -7.40
N GLY A 345 -26.34 -6.13 -7.84
CA GLY A 345 -27.70 -6.06 -8.38
C GLY A 345 -28.84 -6.09 -7.35
N THR A 346 -28.54 -6.13 -6.05
CA THR A 346 -29.56 -6.10 -4.98
C THR A 346 -30.13 -4.70 -4.69
N GLY A 347 -29.61 -3.67 -5.37
CA GLY A 347 -30.13 -2.31 -5.27
C GLY A 347 -29.55 -1.47 -4.14
N LYS A 348 -28.35 -1.80 -3.62
CA LYS A 348 -27.66 -1.01 -2.59
C LYS A 348 -27.60 0.47 -2.93
N THR A 349 -27.19 0.82 -4.15
CA THR A 349 -27.15 2.21 -4.62
C THR A 349 -28.51 2.90 -4.64
N THR A 350 -29.56 2.18 -4.99
CA THR A 350 -30.94 2.70 -4.98
C THR A 350 -31.40 3.00 -3.55
N ILE A 351 -31.05 2.13 -2.60
CA ILE A 351 -31.30 2.33 -1.17
C ILE A 351 -30.58 3.60 -0.69
N ILE A 352 -29.28 3.76 -1.02
CA ILE A 352 -28.51 4.96 -0.66
C ILE A 352 -29.20 6.22 -1.23
N LYS A 353 -29.64 6.22 -2.50
CA LYS A 353 -30.37 7.36 -3.08
C LYS A 353 -31.66 7.70 -2.30
N CYS A 354 -32.42 6.69 -1.90
CA CYS A 354 -33.62 6.90 -1.10
C CYS A 354 -33.28 7.48 0.29
N ILE A 355 -32.25 6.96 0.97
CA ILE A 355 -31.76 7.51 2.24
C ILE A 355 -31.36 8.97 2.07
N LEU A 356 -30.57 9.31 1.05
CA LEU A 356 -30.13 10.68 0.77
C LEU A 356 -31.32 11.62 0.50
N HIS A 357 -32.35 11.15 -0.21
CA HIS A 357 -33.57 11.92 -0.43
C HIS A 357 -34.26 12.28 0.90
N ILE A 358 -34.34 11.33 1.82
CA ILE A 358 -34.95 11.55 3.13
C ILE A 358 -34.09 12.45 4.01
N LEU A 359 -32.76 12.27 4.02
CA LEU A 359 -31.83 13.11 4.77
C LEU A 359 -31.93 14.59 4.33
N LYS A 360 -32.05 14.84 3.02
CA LYS A 360 -32.29 16.19 2.47
C LYS A 360 -33.63 16.77 2.93
N PHE A 361 -34.67 15.97 2.94
CA PHE A 361 -35.97 16.38 3.45
C PHE A 361 -35.90 16.77 4.93
N LEU A 362 -35.18 15.98 5.74
CA LEU A 362 -34.98 16.22 7.17
C LEU A 362 -33.94 17.34 7.44
N LYS A 363 -33.25 17.82 6.41
CA LYS A 363 -32.15 18.80 6.49
C LYS A 363 -30.98 18.34 7.37
N LEU A 364 -30.74 17.03 7.43
CA LEU A 364 -29.61 16.43 8.11
C LEU A 364 -28.38 16.50 7.22
N SER A 365 -27.24 16.83 7.84
CA SER A 365 -25.93 16.83 7.17
C SER A 365 -25.42 15.40 7.01
N TYR A 366 -24.83 15.07 5.87
CA TYR A 366 -24.32 13.74 5.59
C TYR A 366 -23.02 13.76 4.79
N GLN A 367 -22.27 12.66 4.87
CA GLN A 367 -21.09 12.43 4.06
C GLN A 367 -21.08 11.01 3.53
N LEU A 368 -20.80 10.88 2.24
CA LEU A 368 -20.57 9.61 1.58
C LEU A 368 -19.08 9.29 1.54
N CYS A 369 -18.70 8.06 1.86
CA CYS A 369 -17.32 7.65 1.73
C CYS A 369 -17.16 6.17 1.36
N ALA A 370 -15.95 5.83 0.87
CA ALA A 370 -15.58 4.47 0.50
C ALA A 370 -14.06 4.26 0.75
N PRO A 371 -13.58 3.00 0.85
CA PRO A 371 -12.18 2.72 1.12
C PRO A 371 -11.22 3.12 -0.01
N THR A 372 -11.70 3.10 -1.27
CA THR A 372 -10.86 3.39 -2.45
C THR A 372 -11.39 4.56 -3.26
N GLY A 373 -10.49 5.24 -4.01
CA GLY A 373 -10.86 6.36 -4.89
C GLY A 373 -11.90 5.96 -5.94
N ARG A 374 -11.77 4.76 -6.53
CA ARG A 374 -12.71 4.22 -7.52
C ARG A 374 -14.10 3.96 -6.93
N ALA A 375 -14.16 3.34 -5.75
CA ALA A 375 -15.44 3.11 -5.09
C ALA A 375 -16.13 4.44 -4.73
N ALA A 376 -15.38 5.42 -4.22
CA ALA A 376 -15.89 6.75 -3.94
C ALA A 376 -16.39 7.46 -5.21
N LYS A 377 -15.60 7.45 -6.30
CA LYS A 377 -16.01 8.02 -7.59
C LYS A 377 -17.31 7.38 -8.12
N ARG A 378 -17.36 6.04 -8.12
CA ARG A 378 -18.58 5.30 -8.53
C ARG A 378 -19.79 5.65 -7.68
N MET A 379 -19.61 5.73 -6.37
CA MET A 379 -20.67 6.14 -5.44
C MET A 379 -21.17 7.56 -5.75
N GLY A 380 -20.26 8.50 -6.02
CA GLY A 380 -20.57 9.86 -6.39
C GLY A 380 -21.32 9.96 -7.71
N GLU A 381 -20.84 9.29 -8.77
CA GLU A 381 -21.52 9.24 -10.08
C GLU A 381 -22.90 8.61 -9.99
N ALA A 382 -23.04 7.55 -9.21
CA ALA A 382 -24.30 6.84 -9.06
C ALA A 382 -25.34 7.61 -8.24
N THR A 383 -24.94 8.38 -7.22
CA THR A 383 -25.82 9.14 -6.34
C THR A 383 -26.05 10.57 -6.80
N GLY A 384 -25.13 11.14 -7.57
CA GLY A 384 -25.10 12.56 -7.92
C GLY A 384 -24.57 13.46 -6.79
N GLU A 385 -23.98 12.87 -5.73
CA GLU A 385 -23.47 13.56 -4.55
C GLU A 385 -21.96 13.42 -4.44
N GLU A 386 -21.30 14.34 -3.74
CA GLU A 386 -19.87 14.22 -3.48
C GLU A 386 -19.59 13.02 -2.55
N ALA A 387 -18.74 12.10 -2.99
CA ALA A 387 -18.24 11.01 -2.18
C ALA A 387 -16.70 11.06 -2.09
N LYS A 388 -16.17 10.77 -0.90
CA LYS A 388 -14.73 10.87 -0.60
C LYS A 388 -14.18 9.49 -0.25
N THR A 389 -12.87 9.30 -0.37
CA THR A 389 -12.24 8.17 0.33
C THR A 389 -12.29 8.41 1.83
N ILE A 390 -12.29 7.33 2.64
CA ILE A 390 -12.24 7.47 4.10
C ILE A 390 -11.05 8.32 4.52
N HIS A 391 -9.88 8.13 3.89
CA HIS A 391 -8.68 8.94 4.17
C HIS A 391 -8.89 10.45 3.88
N ARG A 392 -9.55 10.79 2.77
CA ARG A 392 -9.88 12.18 2.44
C ARG A 392 -10.97 12.76 3.35
N LEU A 393 -11.90 11.93 3.79
CA LEU A 393 -12.92 12.35 4.76
C LEU A 393 -12.27 12.68 6.11
N LEU A 394 -11.27 11.91 6.53
CA LEU A 394 -10.50 12.12 7.74
C LEU A 394 -9.45 13.23 7.62
N ASP A 395 -9.29 13.79 6.42
CA ASP A 395 -8.33 14.86 6.09
C ASP A 395 -6.91 14.46 6.50
N LEU A 396 -6.38 13.44 5.80
CA LEU A 396 -5.02 12.94 6.03
C LEU A 396 -4.00 14.01 5.64
N ASP A 397 -3.20 14.44 6.58
CA ASP A 397 -2.09 15.37 6.41
C ASP A 397 -0.76 14.74 6.84
N PHE A 398 0.37 15.34 6.46
CA PHE A 398 1.70 14.83 6.75
C PHE A 398 2.52 15.86 7.51
N LYS A 399 3.13 15.42 8.60
CA LYS A 399 4.08 16.19 9.37
C LYS A 399 5.30 15.36 9.68
N ASP A 400 6.48 15.87 9.34
CA ASP A 400 7.77 15.17 9.55
C ASP A 400 7.78 13.75 8.91
N GLY A 401 7.16 13.60 7.72
CA GLY A 401 7.05 12.32 7.03
C GLY A 401 6.07 11.31 7.64
N LYS A 402 5.31 11.70 8.68
CA LYS A 402 4.29 10.85 9.32
C LYS A 402 2.90 11.38 8.99
N GLY A 403 2.05 10.50 8.45
CA GLY A 403 0.63 10.82 8.22
C GLY A 403 -0.16 10.89 9.53
N TYR A 404 -1.02 11.89 9.66
CA TYR A 404 -1.99 12.01 10.75
C TYR A 404 -3.33 12.49 10.19
N PHE A 405 -4.41 12.15 10.89
CA PHE A 405 -5.75 12.58 10.51
C PHE A 405 -6.14 13.84 11.28
N THR A 406 -6.57 14.86 10.56
CA THR A 406 -7.10 16.11 11.15
C THR A 406 -8.36 15.81 11.95
N TYR A 407 -9.28 15.01 11.36
CA TYR A 407 -10.44 14.51 12.09
C TYR A 407 -10.09 13.25 12.85
N ASN A 408 -10.32 13.27 14.16
CA ASN A 408 -9.94 12.23 15.11
C ASN A 408 -10.84 12.30 16.36
N GLU A 409 -10.40 11.71 17.47
CA GLU A 409 -11.14 11.75 18.74
C GLU A 409 -11.33 13.16 19.32
N ASN A 410 -10.43 14.10 19.03
CA ASN A 410 -10.47 15.48 19.55
C ASN A 410 -11.17 16.44 18.57
N THR A 411 -11.12 16.15 17.29
CA THR A 411 -11.72 16.98 16.24
C THR A 411 -12.68 16.11 15.43
N LYS A 412 -13.98 16.27 15.66
CA LYS A 412 -15.01 15.44 15.03
C LYS A 412 -15.42 15.94 13.65
N ILE A 413 -15.84 15.03 12.78
CA ILE A 413 -16.45 15.35 11.51
C ILE A 413 -17.84 15.98 11.79
N PRO A 414 -18.11 17.19 11.29
CA PRO A 414 -19.33 17.93 11.65
C PRO A 414 -20.52 17.51 10.77
N VAL A 415 -20.92 16.22 10.83
CA VAL A 415 -22.07 15.68 10.08
C VAL A 415 -22.92 14.77 10.96
N ASP A 416 -24.22 14.70 10.64
CA ASP A 416 -25.18 13.88 11.36
C ASP A 416 -25.16 12.41 10.91
N VAL A 417 -24.85 12.17 9.63
CA VAL A 417 -24.88 10.81 9.04
C VAL A 417 -23.64 10.56 8.19
N VAL A 418 -23.02 9.40 8.39
CA VAL A 418 -21.92 8.92 7.53
C VAL A 418 -22.33 7.60 6.89
N ILE A 419 -22.27 7.54 5.56
CA ILE A 419 -22.55 6.32 4.77
C ILE A 419 -21.23 5.82 4.18
N VAL A 420 -20.87 4.58 4.53
CA VAL A 420 -19.63 3.93 4.07
C VAL A 420 -20.01 2.80 3.12
N ASP A 421 -19.63 2.91 1.85
CA ASP A 421 -19.82 1.81 0.87
C ASP A 421 -18.55 0.95 0.77
N GLU A 422 -18.69 -0.29 0.28
CA GLU A 422 -17.62 -1.30 0.15
C GLU A 422 -16.88 -1.58 1.47
N VAL A 423 -17.63 -1.64 2.60
CA VAL A 423 -17.04 -1.83 3.95
C VAL A 423 -16.26 -3.14 4.07
N SER A 424 -16.55 -4.17 3.27
CA SER A 424 -15.77 -5.42 3.22
C SER A 424 -14.27 -5.22 2.97
N MET A 425 -13.89 -4.09 2.35
CA MET A 425 -12.50 -3.73 2.05
C MET A 425 -11.82 -2.91 3.16
N VAL A 426 -12.55 -2.48 4.18
CA VAL A 426 -12.02 -1.58 5.23
C VAL A 426 -11.35 -2.40 6.32
N ASP A 427 -10.06 -2.12 6.57
CA ASP A 427 -9.32 -2.73 7.68
C ASP A 427 -9.64 -2.08 9.02
N GLU A 428 -9.22 -2.73 10.12
CA GLU A 428 -9.51 -2.27 11.47
C GLU A 428 -8.93 -0.90 11.81
N TYR A 429 -7.74 -0.57 11.28
CA TYR A 429 -7.06 0.70 11.62
C TYR A 429 -7.76 1.90 10.98
N VAL A 430 -8.12 1.76 9.69
CA VAL A 430 -8.87 2.78 8.96
C VAL A 430 -10.26 2.93 9.55
N PHE A 431 -10.93 1.81 9.87
CA PHE A 431 -12.25 1.83 10.49
C PHE A 431 -12.23 2.45 11.89
N SER A 432 -11.26 2.09 12.72
CA SER A 432 -11.06 2.70 14.04
C SER A 432 -10.87 4.22 13.96
N SER A 433 -10.08 4.68 12.99
CA SER A 433 -9.87 6.11 12.77
C SER A 433 -11.16 6.82 12.36
N LEU A 434 -11.98 6.19 11.52
CA LEU A 434 -13.28 6.72 11.11
C LEU A 434 -14.23 6.85 12.30
N VAL A 435 -14.45 5.77 13.07
CA VAL A 435 -15.42 5.81 14.18
C VAL A 435 -14.98 6.72 15.32
N LYS A 436 -13.67 6.91 15.50
CA LYS A 436 -13.13 7.92 16.44
C LYS A 436 -13.51 9.34 16.03
N ALA A 437 -13.53 9.62 14.73
CA ALA A 437 -13.80 10.94 14.19
C ALA A 437 -15.30 11.29 14.12
N LEU A 438 -16.21 10.32 14.33
CA LEU A 438 -17.65 10.57 14.34
C LEU A 438 -18.08 11.28 15.61
N GLN A 439 -19.07 12.18 15.49
CA GLN A 439 -19.72 12.81 16.64
C GLN A 439 -20.50 11.75 17.45
N ASP A 440 -20.69 11.99 18.74
CA ASP A 440 -21.58 11.20 19.54
C ASP A 440 -23.04 11.50 19.10
N GLY A 441 -23.80 10.45 18.79
CA GLY A 441 -25.15 10.61 18.21
C GLY A 441 -25.19 10.72 16.68
N ALA A 442 -24.05 10.68 15.98
CA ALA A 442 -24.04 10.52 14.54
C ALA A 442 -24.51 9.11 14.13
N THR A 443 -25.24 9.01 13.04
CA THR A 443 -25.64 7.73 12.43
C THR A 443 -24.57 7.22 11.50
N LEU A 444 -24.20 5.94 11.66
CA LEU A 444 -23.24 5.24 10.79
C LEU A 444 -23.91 4.13 9.99
N ILE A 445 -23.96 4.29 8.67
CA ILE A 445 -24.54 3.31 7.76
C ILE A 445 -23.42 2.60 7.02
N LEU A 446 -23.31 1.29 7.24
CA LEU A 446 -22.29 0.42 6.67
C LEU A 446 -22.89 -0.40 5.51
N VAL A 447 -22.43 -0.15 4.29
CA VAL A 447 -22.90 -0.83 3.09
C VAL A 447 -21.79 -1.71 2.52
N GLY A 448 -22.09 -2.97 2.22
CA GLY A 448 -21.08 -3.89 1.71
C GLY A 448 -21.64 -5.23 1.25
N ASP A 449 -20.75 -6.13 0.93
CA ASP A 449 -21.07 -7.50 0.56
C ASP A 449 -20.22 -8.45 1.41
N LYS A 450 -20.87 -9.15 2.35
CA LYS A 450 -20.19 -10.07 3.29
C LYS A 450 -19.53 -11.27 2.60
N ASP A 451 -19.96 -11.59 1.37
CA ASP A 451 -19.51 -12.76 0.62
C ASP A 451 -18.36 -12.44 -0.34
N GLN A 452 -18.00 -11.15 -0.51
CA GLN A 452 -16.79 -10.74 -1.20
C GLN A 452 -15.52 -11.02 -0.37
N LEU A 453 -14.36 -10.79 -0.99
CA LEU A 453 -13.08 -10.91 -0.30
C LEU A 453 -12.97 -9.87 0.83
N ALA A 454 -12.43 -10.30 1.95
CA ALA A 454 -12.13 -9.41 3.08
C ALA A 454 -11.06 -8.36 2.73
N SER A 455 -10.87 -7.38 3.61
CA SER A 455 -9.82 -6.34 3.51
C SER A 455 -8.43 -6.94 3.29
N VAL A 456 -7.55 -6.22 2.61
CA VAL A 456 -6.14 -6.63 2.51
C VAL A 456 -5.44 -6.44 3.86
N GLY A 457 -5.78 -5.36 4.60
CA GLY A 457 -5.27 -5.10 5.94
C GLY A 457 -5.87 -6.02 7.02
N ALA A 458 -5.42 -5.81 8.25
CA ALA A 458 -5.80 -6.62 9.40
C ALA A 458 -7.26 -6.40 9.83
N GLY A 459 -7.82 -7.43 10.48
CA GLY A 459 -9.19 -7.43 10.98
C GLY A 459 -10.21 -7.92 9.96
N ASN A 460 -11.46 -8.05 10.40
CA ASN A 460 -12.59 -8.49 9.58
C ASN A 460 -13.87 -7.74 10.00
N VAL A 461 -13.78 -6.41 10.00
CA VAL A 461 -14.75 -5.51 10.64
C VAL A 461 -16.18 -5.83 10.26
N LEU A 462 -16.51 -5.93 8.95
CA LEU A 462 -17.88 -6.18 8.51
C LEU A 462 -18.40 -7.52 9.03
N ALA A 463 -17.60 -8.58 8.92
CA ALA A 463 -18.01 -9.90 9.38
C ALA A 463 -18.15 -9.97 10.90
N ASP A 464 -17.25 -9.32 11.65
CA ASP A 464 -17.28 -9.29 13.11
C ASP A 464 -18.48 -8.49 13.65
N VAL A 465 -18.80 -7.36 13.02
CA VAL A 465 -19.99 -6.56 13.36
C VAL A 465 -21.27 -7.37 13.06
N ILE A 466 -21.33 -8.05 11.92
CA ILE A 466 -22.47 -8.94 11.59
C ILE A 466 -22.56 -10.10 12.58
N ALA A 467 -21.45 -10.75 12.91
CA ALA A 467 -21.39 -11.90 13.81
C ALA A 467 -21.77 -11.55 15.27
N SER A 468 -21.57 -10.31 15.68
CA SER A 468 -21.94 -9.86 17.02
C SER A 468 -23.45 -9.92 17.29
N GLY A 469 -24.26 -9.72 16.24
CA GLY A 469 -25.73 -9.69 16.35
C GLY A 469 -26.29 -8.51 17.14
N LEU A 470 -25.47 -7.50 17.45
CA LEU A 470 -25.81 -6.38 18.34
C LEU A 470 -26.46 -5.20 17.60
N PHE A 471 -26.27 -5.10 16.30
CA PHE A 471 -26.72 -3.98 15.47
C PHE A 471 -27.80 -4.41 14.51
N LYS A 472 -28.64 -3.49 14.04
CA LYS A 472 -29.62 -3.78 12.98
C LYS A 472 -28.88 -4.12 11.68
N ILE A 473 -29.27 -5.25 11.05
CA ILE A 473 -28.68 -5.74 9.80
C ILE A 473 -29.79 -6.03 8.80
N THR A 474 -29.69 -5.44 7.62
CA THR A 474 -30.60 -5.79 6.53
C THR A 474 -29.86 -6.60 5.47
N TYR A 475 -30.31 -7.85 5.28
CA TYR A 475 -29.80 -8.75 4.25
C TYR A 475 -30.61 -8.60 2.97
N LEU A 476 -29.93 -8.19 1.89
CA LEU A 476 -30.52 -8.05 0.55
C LEU A 476 -30.26 -9.32 -0.25
N ASP A 477 -31.19 -10.23 -0.24
CA ASP A 477 -31.11 -11.56 -0.87
C ASP A 477 -31.72 -11.61 -2.28
N LYS A 478 -32.58 -10.64 -2.63
CA LYS A 478 -33.22 -10.58 -3.94
C LYS A 478 -32.49 -9.67 -4.92
N ILE A 479 -32.43 -10.11 -6.17
CA ILE A 479 -31.83 -9.41 -7.30
C ILE A 479 -32.88 -8.57 -8.01
N TYR A 480 -32.66 -7.27 -8.19
CA TYR A 480 -33.61 -6.31 -8.76
C TYR A 480 -33.09 -5.57 -10.00
N ARG A 481 -32.01 -6.03 -10.61
CA ARG A 481 -31.53 -5.37 -11.82
C ARG A 481 -32.56 -5.53 -12.92
N GLN A 482 -32.99 -4.40 -13.51
CA GLN A 482 -34.04 -4.26 -14.54
C GLN A 482 -33.80 -5.03 -15.84
N SER A 483 -32.78 -5.81 -15.98
CA SER A 483 -32.57 -6.75 -17.09
C SER A 483 -32.97 -8.16 -16.61
N ASP A 484 -34.20 -8.53 -16.78
CA ASP A 484 -34.61 -9.94 -16.75
C ASP A 484 -33.65 -10.77 -17.57
N GLY A 485 -32.82 -11.61 -16.90
CA GLY A 485 -31.96 -12.60 -17.52
C GLY A 485 -30.45 -12.30 -17.59
N SER A 486 -29.87 -11.43 -16.74
CA SER A 486 -28.39 -11.33 -16.66
C SER A 486 -27.79 -12.59 -16.03
N MET A 487 -27.09 -13.37 -16.86
CA MET A 487 -26.40 -14.59 -16.42
C MET A 487 -25.15 -14.29 -15.56
N ILE A 488 -24.59 -13.10 -15.65
CA ILE A 488 -23.51 -12.67 -14.73
C ILE A 488 -24.01 -12.73 -13.30
N ILE A 489 -25.18 -12.16 -13.03
CA ILE A 489 -25.75 -12.05 -11.68
C ILE A 489 -26.25 -13.42 -11.21
N GLU A 490 -26.93 -14.15 -12.07
CA GLU A 490 -27.43 -15.49 -11.75
C GLU A 490 -26.27 -16.45 -11.43
N ASN A 491 -25.22 -16.45 -12.26
CA ASN A 491 -24.04 -17.26 -12.04
C ASN A 491 -23.26 -16.83 -10.80
N ALA A 492 -23.15 -15.53 -10.51
CA ALA A 492 -22.57 -15.05 -9.26
C ALA A 492 -23.34 -15.61 -8.05
N HIS A 493 -24.68 -15.59 -8.10
CA HIS A 493 -25.51 -16.14 -7.04
C HIS A 493 -25.35 -17.66 -6.91
N LEU A 494 -25.32 -18.42 -8.01
CA LEU A 494 -25.04 -19.86 -8.00
C LEU A 494 -23.68 -20.16 -7.35
N ILE A 495 -22.62 -19.46 -7.79
CA ILE A 495 -21.29 -19.60 -7.24
C ILE A 495 -21.30 -19.35 -5.73
N ASN A 496 -21.91 -18.25 -5.28
CA ASN A 496 -21.98 -17.90 -3.86
C ASN A 496 -22.63 -18.99 -3.01
N HIS A 497 -23.68 -19.65 -3.54
CA HIS A 497 -24.36 -20.78 -2.89
C HIS A 497 -23.68 -22.14 -3.09
N GLY A 498 -22.48 -22.19 -3.65
CA GLY A 498 -21.75 -23.42 -3.88
C GLY A 498 -22.31 -24.29 -5.00
N LYS A 499 -23.12 -23.71 -5.88
CA LYS A 499 -23.69 -24.36 -7.07
C LYS A 499 -22.87 -24.00 -8.30
N MET A 500 -22.76 -24.93 -9.24
CA MET A 500 -22.07 -24.68 -10.50
C MET A 500 -22.77 -23.58 -11.28
N PRO A 501 -22.03 -22.60 -11.83
CA PRO A 501 -22.57 -21.64 -12.78
C PRO A 501 -23.05 -22.35 -14.07
N VAL A 502 -23.95 -21.73 -14.78
CA VAL A 502 -24.40 -22.19 -16.10
C VAL A 502 -23.32 -21.83 -17.13
N LEU A 503 -22.71 -22.85 -17.76
CA LEU A 503 -21.56 -22.72 -18.66
C LEU A 503 -21.90 -23.07 -20.12
N ASP A 504 -23.16 -22.97 -20.52
CA ASP A 504 -23.65 -23.47 -21.82
C ASP A 504 -23.52 -22.46 -22.97
N ASN A 505 -22.98 -21.27 -22.73
CA ASN A 505 -22.74 -20.19 -23.70
C ASN A 505 -23.99 -19.71 -24.46
N ARG A 506 -25.19 -19.90 -23.92
CA ARG A 506 -26.44 -19.44 -24.52
C ARG A 506 -26.77 -17.99 -24.18
N ALA A 507 -26.17 -17.48 -23.10
CA ALA A 507 -26.36 -16.11 -22.67
C ALA A 507 -25.62 -15.11 -23.57
N LYS A 508 -26.00 -13.82 -23.44
CA LYS A 508 -25.34 -12.73 -24.18
C LYS A 508 -24.25 -12.03 -23.39
N ASP A 509 -24.24 -12.23 -22.07
CA ASP A 509 -23.42 -11.51 -21.10
C ASP A 509 -22.49 -12.41 -20.30
N PHE A 510 -22.57 -13.76 -20.44
CA PHE A 510 -21.72 -14.70 -19.72
C PHE A 510 -21.29 -15.84 -20.63
N PHE A 511 -19.96 -16.07 -20.71
CA PHE A 511 -19.37 -17.10 -21.55
C PHE A 511 -18.33 -17.90 -20.78
N PHE A 512 -18.17 -19.16 -21.18
CA PHE A 512 -17.14 -20.05 -20.70
C PHE A 512 -16.33 -20.63 -21.87
N VAL A 513 -15.02 -20.59 -21.77
CA VAL A 513 -14.11 -21.19 -22.74
C VAL A 513 -13.28 -22.25 -22.01
N ASP A 514 -13.56 -23.52 -22.32
CA ASP A 514 -12.88 -24.65 -21.71
C ASP A 514 -11.46 -24.81 -22.26
N LYS A 515 -10.48 -24.55 -21.41
CA LYS A 515 -9.03 -24.67 -21.67
C LYS A 515 -8.33 -25.23 -20.43
N SER A 516 -7.62 -26.34 -20.60
CA SER A 516 -6.92 -27.02 -19.49
C SER A 516 -5.43 -26.69 -19.42
N ASP A 517 -4.79 -26.45 -20.58
CA ASP A 517 -3.39 -26.08 -20.64
C ASP A 517 -3.21 -24.57 -20.35
N PRO A 518 -2.32 -24.19 -19.41
CA PRO A 518 -2.09 -22.78 -19.08
C PRO A 518 -1.61 -21.93 -20.27
N THR A 519 -0.94 -22.52 -21.27
CA THR A 519 -0.50 -21.83 -22.47
C THR A 519 -1.69 -21.51 -23.37
N GLU A 520 -2.58 -22.48 -23.56
CA GLU A 520 -3.84 -22.25 -24.30
C GLU A 520 -4.74 -21.21 -23.60
N VAL A 521 -4.79 -21.21 -22.25
CA VAL A 521 -5.51 -20.19 -21.49
C VAL A 521 -4.93 -18.81 -21.79
N LYS A 522 -3.60 -18.66 -21.79
CA LYS A 522 -2.93 -17.40 -22.09
C LYS A 522 -3.24 -16.91 -23.51
N GLU A 523 -3.10 -17.77 -24.52
CA GLU A 523 -3.36 -17.44 -25.92
C GLU A 523 -4.83 -17.05 -26.15
N GLU A 524 -5.76 -17.76 -25.54
CA GLU A 524 -7.19 -17.47 -25.65
C GLU A 524 -7.55 -16.12 -24.97
N VAL A 525 -7.01 -15.86 -23.77
CA VAL A 525 -7.18 -14.58 -23.07
C VAL A 525 -6.65 -13.42 -23.91
N GLU A 526 -5.47 -13.58 -24.50
CA GLU A 526 -4.87 -12.59 -25.41
C GLU A 526 -5.79 -12.31 -26.60
N ALA A 527 -6.27 -13.35 -27.30
CA ALA A 527 -7.17 -13.22 -28.43
C ALA A 527 -8.52 -12.57 -28.06
N LEU A 528 -9.06 -12.89 -26.89
CA LEU A 528 -10.28 -12.28 -26.37
C LEU A 528 -10.12 -10.77 -26.15
N VAL A 529 -9.04 -10.36 -25.48
CA VAL A 529 -8.79 -8.95 -25.12
C VAL A 529 -8.44 -8.12 -26.35
N THR A 530 -7.57 -8.65 -27.23
CA THR A 530 -7.03 -7.86 -28.34
C THR A 530 -7.98 -7.77 -29.53
N THR A 531 -8.84 -8.78 -29.75
CA THR A 531 -9.60 -8.88 -31.00
C THR A 531 -11.08 -9.17 -30.80
N ARG A 532 -11.43 -10.26 -30.05
CA ARG A 532 -12.81 -10.79 -30.09
C ARG A 532 -13.79 -9.94 -29.31
N LEU A 533 -13.48 -9.58 -28.03
CA LEU A 533 -14.38 -8.82 -27.18
C LEU A 533 -14.54 -7.36 -27.63
N PRO A 534 -13.48 -6.63 -28.01
CA PRO A 534 -13.63 -5.30 -28.57
C PRO A 534 -14.57 -5.26 -29.79
N LYS A 535 -14.44 -6.24 -30.68
CA LYS A 535 -15.30 -6.37 -31.84
C LYS A 535 -16.76 -6.72 -31.46
N TYR A 536 -16.94 -7.62 -30.50
CA TYR A 536 -18.27 -8.06 -30.04
C TYR A 536 -19.04 -6.95 -29.35
N LEU A 537 -18.38 -6.24 -28.43
CA LEU A 537 -18.97 -5.17 -27.62
C LEU A 537 -18.93 -3.80 -28.29
N LYS A 538 -18.24 -3.66 -29.43
CA LYS A 538 -17.95 -2.38 -30.09
C LYS A 538 -17.36 -1.38 -29.09
N CYS A 539 -16.32 -1.81 -28.38
CA CYS A 539 -15.64 -1.05 -27.35
C CYS A 539 -14.13 -1.01 -27.59
N GLU A 540 -13.42 -0.17 -26.86
CA GLU A 540 -11.96 -0.14 -26.88
C GLU A 540 -11.39 -1.39 -26.21
N GLN A 541 -10.18 -1.78 -26.62
CA GLN A 541 -9.46 -2.92 -26.02
C GLN A 541 -9.18 -2.69 -24.52
N THR A 542 -9.04 -1.43 -24.13
CA THR A 542 -8.80 -0.99 -22.77
C THR A 542 -10.03 -1.10 -21.85
N ASP A 543 -11.23 -1.24 -22.43
CA ASP A 543 -12.49 -1.50 -21.70
C ASP A 543 -12.60 -2.95 -21.18
N VAL A 544 -11.73 -3.83 -21.68
CA VAL A 544 -11.67 -5.24 -21.28
C VAL A 544 -10.62 -5.41 -20.20
N GLN A 545 -11.01 -5.94 -19.05
CA GLN A 545 -10.09 -6.18 -17.93
C GLN A 545 -9.89 -7.68 -17.72
N VAL A 546 -8.63 -8.12 -17.66
CA VAL A 546 -8.29 -9.49 -17.27
C VAL A 546 -8.11 -9.59 -15.77
N LEU A 547 -8.76 -10.57 -15.16
CA LEU A 547 -8.65 -10.89 -13.73
C LEU A 547 -8.02 -12.27 -13.54
N CYS A 548 -6.98 -12.33 -12.71
CA CYS A 548 -6.26 -13.59 -12.43
C CYS A 548 -6.23 -13.87 -10.92
N PRO A 549 -6.43 -15.12 -10.49
CA PRO A 549 -6.17 -15.54 -9.11
C PRO A 549 -4.70 -15.43 -8.72
N MET A 550 -3.79 -15.69 -9.65
CA MET A 550 -2.36 -15.88 -9.41
C MET A 550 -1.52 -14.75 -10.03
N LYS A 551 -0.50 -14.30 -9.30
CA LYS A 551 0.48 -13.32 -9.83
C LYS A 551 1.47 -13.96 -10.80
N LYS A 552 2.01 -15.13 -10.43
CA LYS A 552 3.03 -15.89 -11.19
C LYS A 552 2.39 -17.06 -11.93
N GLY A 553 3.12 -17.62 -12.90
CA GLY A 553 2.70 -18.72 -13.76
C GLY A 553 2.39 -18.28 -15.19
N VAL A 554 2.18 -19.26 -16.09
CA VAL A 554 1.96 -19.00 -17.54
C VAL A 554 0.69 -18.18 -17.77
N ALA A 555 -0.40 -18.49 -17.09
CA ALA A 555 -1.66 -17.74 -17.11
C ALA A 555 -1.79 -16.79 -15.90
N GLY A 556 -0.68 -16.32 -15.32
CA GLY A 556 -0.65 -15.37 -14.21
C GLY A 556 -0.56 -13.91 -14.67
N VAL A 557 -0.81 -12.99 -13.75
CA VAL A 557 -0.83 -11.53 -14.01
C VAL A 557 0.41 -11.06 -14.79
N ILE A 558 1.62 -11.48 -14.39
CA ILE A 558 2.86 -11.00 -15.00
C ILE A 558 2.96 -11.44 -16.45
N SER A 559 2.72 -12.74 -16.71
CA SER A 559 2.82 -13.31 -18.07
C SER A 559 1.73 -12.76 -18.99
N LEU A 560 0.50 -12.62 -18.50
CA LEU A 560 -0.61 -12.06 -19.30
C LEU A 560 -0.40 -10.57 -19.61
N ASN A 561 0.08 -9.77 -18.66
CA ASN A 561 0.43 -8.38 -18.93
C ASN A 561 1.49 -8.26 -20.03
N ALA A 562 2.52 -9.10 -20.01
CA ALA A 562 3.56 -9.09 -21.03
C ALA A 562 3.00 -9.45 -22.41
N ALA A 563 2.18 -10.52 -22.53
CA ALA A 563 1.60 -10.96 -23.78
C ALA A 563 0.63 -9.92 -24.37
N ILE A 564 -0.32 -9.45 -23.56
CA ILE A 564 -1.33 -8.47 -24.00
C ILE A 564 -0.66 -7.15 -24.39
N ARG A 565 0.31 -6.69 -23.60
CA ARG A 565 1.09 -5.49 -23.95
C ARG A 565 1.78 -5.65 -25.30
N ASP A 566 2.49 -6.76 -25.53
CA ASP A 566 3.25 -6.96 -26.75
C ASP A 566 2.35 -7.03 -28.00
N SER A 567 1.08 -7.45 -27.83
CA SER A 567 0.07 -7.43 -28.88
C SER A 567 -0.58 -6.05 -29.08
N LEU A 568 -0.88 -5.32 -28.01
CA LEU A 568 -1.58 -4.03 -28.09
C LEU A 568 -0.62 -2.84 -28.28
N ASN A 569 0.56 -2.93 -27.69
CA ASN A 569 1.60 -1.92 -27.73
C ASN A 569 2.94 -2.56 -28.10
N PRO A 570 3.11 -3.01 -29.39
CA PRO A 570 4.31 -3.70 -29.82
C PRO A 570 5.53 -2.79 -29.73
N LYS A 571 6.67 -3.39 -29.45
CA LYS A 571 7.94 -2.68 -29.33
C LYS A 571 8.35 -2.04 -30.67
N LYS A 572 8.54 -0.73 -30.67
CA LYS A 572 8.95 0.04 -31.84
C LYS A 572 10.48 0.11 -31.99
N ASP A 573 11.21 0.25 -30.88
CA ASP A 573 12.68 0.27 -30.82
C ASP A 573 13.16 -0.47 -29.57
N SER A 574 14.38 -1.04 -29.62
CA SER A 574 14.98 -1.76 -28.47
C SER A 574 15.24 -0.89 -27.25
N SER A 575 15.26 0.43 -27.44
CA SER A 575 15.51 1.42 -26.41
C SER A 575 14.28 1.85 -25.59
N ASP A 576 13.07 1.48 -25.99
CA ASP A 576 11.83 2.04 -25.43
C ASP A 576 11.39 1.42 -24.10
N ASP A 577 11.89 0.22 -23.77
CA ASP A 577 11.49 -0.50 -22.58
C ASP A 577 12.23 -0.01 -21.31
N ILE A 578 11.48 0.31 -20.24
CA ILE A 578 12.00 0.53 -18.89
C ILE A 578 11.70 -0.71 -18.06
N LYS A 579 12.74 -1.32 -17.48
CA LYS A 579 12.59 -2.49 -16.61
C LYS A 579 12.59 -2.06 -15.14
N CYS A 580 11.61 -2.56 -14.40
CA CYS A 580 11.53 -2.43 -12.95
C CYS A 580 11.08 -3.76 -12.34
N GLY A 581 11.99 -4.45 -11.65
CA GLY A 581 11.72 -5.77 -11.09
C GLY A 581 11.27 -6.78 -12.14
N GLU A 582 10.08 -7.35 -11.94
CA GLU A 582 9.47 -8.35 -12.83
C GLU A 582 8.69 -7.71 -14.00
N TYR A 583 8.57 -6.38 -14.04
CA TYR A 583 7.78 -5.65 -15.02
C TYR A 583 8.64 -4.89 -16.03
N THR A 584 8.03 -4.63 -17.16
CA THR A 584 8.60 -3.79 -18.22
C THR A 584 7.53 -2.80 -18.65
N PHE A 585 7.92 -1.54 -18.84
CA PHE A 585 7.03 -0.44 -19.19
C PHE A 585 7.50 0.26 -20.45
N ARG A 586 6.55 0.78 -21.23
CA ARG A 586 6.78 1.66 -22.40
C ARG A 586 5.68 2.70 -22.55
N GLU A 587 5.91 3.71 -23.36
CA GLU A 587 4.87 4.69 -23.70
C GLU A 587 3.64 3.99 -24.30
N GLY A 588 2.45 4.42 -23.89
CA GLY A 588 1.17 3.83 -24.27
C GLY A 588 0.73 2.64 -23.39
N ASP A 589 1.55 2.18 -22.43
CA ASP A 589 1.17 1.06 -21.58
C ASP A 589 0.06 1.46 -20.58
N LYS A 590 -0.93 0.56 -20.45
CA LYS A 590 -1.94 0.65 -19.39
C LYS A 590 -1.32 0.29 -18.06
N ILE A 591 -1.49 1.18 -17.08
CA ILE A 591 -0.91 1.01 -15.74
C ILE A 591 -1.95 1.19 -14.64
N MET A 592 -1.57 0.75 -13.44
CA MET A 592 -2.31 0.99 -12.19
C MET A 592 -1.34 1.45 -11.11
N GLN A 593 -1.71 2.49 -10.39
CA GLN A 593 -1.05 2.93 -9.17
C GLN A 593 -1.22 1.88 -8.07
N THR A 594 -0.17 1.59 -7.32
CA THR A 594 -0.19 0.51 -6.31
C THR A 594 -0.11 1.00 -4.88
N VAL A 595 0.19 2.27 -4.69
CA VAL A 595 0.31 2.94 -3.39
C VAL A 595 -0.50 4.24 -3.39
N ASN A 596 -0.92 4.69 -2.22
CA ASN A 596 -1.49 6.02 -2.09
C ASN A 596 -0.33 7.02 -2.03
N ASN A 597 -0.27 7.94 -2.98
CA ASN A 597 0.67 9.04 -2.99
C ASN A 597 -0.10 10.36 -2.94
N TYR A 598 -0.23 10.93 -1.75
CA TYR A 598 -1.02 12.13 -1.48
C TYR A 598 -0.32 13.40 -1.96
N GLU A 599 0.99 13.38 -2.08
CA GLU A 599 1.81 14.52 -2.51
C GLU A 599 2.01 14.54 -4.03
N GLN A 600 1.64 13.47 -4.74
CA GLN A 600 1.81 13.37 -6.18
C GLN A 600 0.96 14.43 -6.89
N GLU A 601 1.60 15.44 -7.43
CA GLU A 601 0.94 16.52 -8.16
C GLU A 601 0.33 16.03 -9.46
N TRP A 602 -0.82 16.58 -9.81
CA TRP A 602 -1.46 16.36 -11.08
C TRP A 602 -2.04 17.67 -11.63
N PHE A 603 -2.21 17.72 -12.94
CA PHE A 603 -2.95 18.77 -13.62
C PHE A 603 -4.01 18.18 -14.56
N GLU A 604 -5.08 18.93 -14.76
CA GLU A 604 -6.20 18.58 -15.64
C GLU A 604 -6.56 19.82 -16.45
N GLU A 605 -6.77 19.66 -17.75
CA GLU A 605 -7.27 20.73 -18.60
C GLU A 605 -8.79 20.61 -18.72
N VAL A 606 -9.52 21.61 -18.18
CA VAL A 606 -10.97 21.70 -18.22
C VAL A 606 -11.35 23.04 -18.83
N ASP A 607 -12.07 23.03 -19.96
CA ASP A 607 -12.53 24.23 -20.68
C ASP A 607 -11.41 25.26 -20.95
N GLY A 608 -10.21 24.78 -21.33
CA GLY A 608 -9.03 25.62 -21.60
C GLY A 608 -8.38 26.24 -20.35
N ARG A 609 -8.75 25.79 -19.17
CA ARG A 609 -8.13 26.17 -17.89
C ARG A 609 -7.41 24.97 -17.26
N ILE A 610 -6.22 25.23 -16.73
CA ILE A 610 -5.45 24.20 -16.02
C ILE A 610 -5.88 24.19 -14.55
N LYS A 611 -6.52 23.11 -14.14
CA LYS A 611 -6.76 22.78 -12.74
C LYS A 611 -5.56 21.99 -12.22
N ARG A 612 -5.07 22.33 -11.04
CA ARG A 612 -3.99 21.59 -10.37
C ARG A 612 -4.48 21.04 -9.05
N GLY A 613 -3.91 19.92 -8.65
CA GLY A 613 -4.17 19.29 -7.36
C GLY A 613 -3.08 18.28 -7.02
N ALA A 614 -3.26 17.59 -5.91
CA ALA A 614 -2.38 16.52 -5.47
C ALA A 614 -3.18 15.30 -5.06
N GLY A 615 -2.52 14.13 -5.09
CA GLY A 615 -3.05 12.83 -4.70
C GLY A 615 -3.39 11.93 -5.88
N VAL A 616 -2.64 10.82 -5.96
CA VAL A 616 -2.91 9.65 -6.82
C VAL A 616 -2.99 8.43 -5.92
N PHE A 617 -4.01 7.59 -6.12
CA PHE A 617 -4.36 6.57 -5.14
C PHE A 617 -4.20 5.15 -5.65
N ASN A 618 -4.01 4.22 -4.72
CA ASN A 618 -3.96 2.79 -5.03
C ASN A 618 -5.25 2.37 -5.77
N GLY A 619 -5.05 1.75 -6.93
CA GLY A 619 -6.13 1.34 -7.82
C GLY A 619 -6.42 2.33 -8.96
N ASP A 620 -5.91 3.56 -8.93
CA ASP A 620 -6.07 4.49 -10.05
C ASP A 620 -5.38 3.91 -11.29
N THR A 621 -6.09 3.91 -12.42
CA THR A 621 -5.56 3.42 -13.70
C THR A 621 -5.40 4.54 -14.71
N GLY A 622 -4.48 4.33 -15.63
CA GLY A 622 -4.16 5.29 -16.67
C GLY A 622 -3.19 4.70 -17.68
N PHE A 623 -2.61 5.58 -18.48
CA PHE A 623 -1.64 5.23 -19.52
C PHE A 623 -0.38 6.06 -19.37
N ILE A 624 0.77 5.45 -19.64
CA ILE A 624 2.03 6.18 -19.75
C ILE A 624 1.96 7.01 -21.04
N GLU A 625 1.85 8.32 -20.88
CA GLU A 625 1.69 9.25 -22.00
C GLU A 625 3.02 9.56 -22.69
N SER A 626 4.08 9.70 -21.89
CA SER A 626 5.44 9.99 -22.40
C SER A 626 6.51 9.58 -21.40
N ILE A 627 7.69 9.26 -21.91
CA ILE A 627 8.89 8.92 -21.13
C ILE A 627 10.04 9.81 -21.56
N ASP A 628 10.48 10.73 -20.70
CA ASP A 628 11.66 11.58 -20.91
C ASP A 628 12.86 11.00 -20.15
N ARG A 629 13.70 10.24 -20.86
CA ARG A 629 14.87 9.59 -20.25
C ARG A 629 15.99 10.57 -19.93
N GLN A 630 16.04 11.73 -20.62
CA GLN A 630 17.07 12.73 -20.34
C GLN A 630 16.78 13.44 -19.02
N LYS A 631 15.52 13.72 -18.75
CA LYS A 631 15.06 14.30 -17.49
C LYS A 631 14.77 13.26 -16.41
N MET A 632 14.88 11.97 -16.72
CA MET A 632 14.53 10.86 -15.82
C MET A 632 13.11 10.96 -15.28
N LYS A 633 12.14 11.29 -16.15
CA LYS A 633 10.73 11.50 -15.81
C LYS A 633 9.81 10.77 -16.78
N PHE A 634 8.59 10.48 -16.34
CA PHE A 634 7.52 10.01 -17.19
C PHE A 634 6.18 10.60 -16.77
N ASN A 635 5.27 10.76 -17.72
CA ASN A 635 3.92 11.26 -17.48
C ASN A 635 2.90 10.13 -17.57
N VAL A 636 1.97 10.12 -16.65
CA VAL A 636 0.82 9.23 -16.64
C VAL A 636 -0.45 10.04 -16.79
N ARG A 637 -1.26 9.72 -17.80
CA ARG A 637 -2.63 10.21 -17.93
C ARG A 637 -3.58 9.19 -17.32
N PHE A 638 -4.25 9.57 -16.24
CA PHE A 638 -5.23 8.73 -15.55
C PHE A 638 -6.61 8.76 -16.24
N ASP A 639 -7.45 7.78 -15.95
CA ASP A 639 -8.79 7.61 -16.54
C ASP A 639 -9.74 8.81 -16.26
N ASP A 640 -9.44 9.65 -15.28
CA ASP A 640 -10.16 10.89 -14.95
C ASP A 640 -9.54 12.15 -15.61
N ASN A 641 -8.74 11.95 -16.67
CA ASN A 641 -8.03 12.98 -17.44
C ASN A 641 -6.94 13.75 -16.69
N LYS A 642 -6.64 13.39 -15.45
CA LYS A 642 -5.52 13.98 -14.72
C LYS A 642 -4.21 13.48 -15.30
N VAL A 643 -3.27 14.39 -15.47
CA VAL A 643 -1.88 14.04 -15.87
C VAL A 643 -0.97 14.31 -14.71
N SER A 644 -0.14 13.32 -14.39
CA SER A 644 0.83 13.40 -13.30
C SER A 644 2.23 13.07 -13.81
N GLU A 645 3.21 13.89 -13.43
CA GLU A 645 4.62 13.69 -13.76
C GLU A 645 5.30 12.91 -12.62
N TYR A 646 5.94 11.81 -12.98
CA TYR A 646 6.70 10.94 -12.06
C TYR A 646 8.19 11.03 -12.36
N SER A 647 9.01 10.86 -11.32
CA SER A 647 10.41 10.48 -11.50
C SER A 647 10.50 9.02 -11.95
N LEU A 648 11.50 8.67 -12.77
CA LEU A 648 11.75 7.26 -13.10
C LEU A 648 12.11 6.40 -11.89
N SER A 649 12.55 7.00 -10.78
CA SER A 649 12.73 6.33 -9.49
C SER A 649 11.44 5.82 -8.89
N ASP A 650 10.31 6.46 -9.20
CA ASP A 650 8.99 6.16 -8.64
C ASP A 650 8.20 5.15 -9.48
N ILE A 651 8.85 4.55 -10.48
CA ILE A 651 8.20 3.58 -11.37
C ILE A 651 7.75 2.31 -10.63
N ASP A 652 8.28 2.05 -9.46
CA ASP A 652 7.85 0.96 -8.57
C ASP A 652 6.48 1.21 -7.92
N GLN A 653 5.97 2.45 -7.95
CA GLN A 653 4.63 2.80 -7.51
C GLN A 653 3.54 2.34 -8.47
N ILE A 654 3.90 1.95 -9.71
CA ILE A 654 2.96 1.53 -10.73
C ILE A 654 3.22 0.10 -11.19
N ILE A 655 2.18 -0.55 -11.71
CA ILE A 655 2.27 -1.86 -12.37
C ILE A 655 1.52 -1.84 -13.71
N PRO A 656 1.88 -2.72 -14.68
CA PRO A 656 1.06 -2.94 -15.86
C PRO A 656 -0.34 -3.44 -15.46
N ALA A 657 -1.39 -2.97 -16.13
CA ALA A 657 -2.78 -3.17 -15.71
C ALA A 657 -3.71 -3.74 -16.79
N TYR A 658 -3.19 -4.36 -17.84
CA TYR A 658 -4.02 -5.15 -18.77
C TYR A 658 -4.61 -6.37 -18.06
N ALA A 659 -3.83 -7.02 -17.19
CA ALA A 659 -4.26 -8.06 -16.28
C ALA A 659 -3.92 -7.66 -14.83
N VAL A 660 -4.86 -7.86 -13.90
CA VAL A 660 -4.67 -7.60 -12.48
C VAL A 660 -5.13 -8.79 -11.63
N SER A 661 -4.67 -8.87 -10.38
CA SER A 661 -5.21 -9.88 -9.48
C SER A 661 -6.64 -9.51 -9.06
N VAL A 662 -7.47 -10.53 -8.75
CA VAL A 662 -8.84 -10.32 -8.29
C VAL A 662 -8.89 -9.39 -7.06
N HIS A 663 -7.92 -9.48 -6.14
CA HIS A 663 -7.82 -8.59 -4.99
C HIS A 663 -7.66 -7.11 -5.40
N LYS A 664 -6.85 -6.84 -6.44
CA LYS A 664 -6.64 -5.45 -6.93
C LYS A 664 -7.83 -4.91 -7.74
N SER A 665 -8.80 -5.75 -8.10
CA SER A 665 -10.03 -5.33 -8.77
C SER A 665 -11.17 -4.98 -7.82
N GLN A 666 -10.99 -5.20 -6.52
CA GLN A 666 -12.01 -4.85 -5.52
C GLN A 666 -12.35 -3.34 -5.58
N GLY A 667 -13.60 -2.98 -5.34
CA GLY A 667 -14.11 -1.61 -5.48
C GLY A 667 -14.21 -1.10 -6.93
N SER A 668 -13.79 -1.90 -7.94
CA SER A 668 -13.88 -1.55 -9.37
C SER A 668 -14.96 -2.40 -10.05
N GLU A 669 -15.58 -1.83 -11.10
CA GLU A 669 -16.40 -2.56 -12.07
C GLU A 669 -15.86 -2.26 -13.47
N PHE A 670 -15.92 -3.24 -14.36
CA PHE A 670 -15.42 -3.14 -15.72
C PHE A 670 -16.52 -3.52 -16.70
N LYS A 671 -16.50 -2.88 -17.87
CA LYS A 671 -17.46 -3.14 -18.93
C LYS A 671 -17.43 -4.61 -19.35
N ALA A 672 -16.24 -5.15 -19.58
CA ALA A 672 -16.03 -6.57 -19.82
C ALA A 672 -14.90 -7.12 -18.93
N VAL A 673 -15.11 -8.33 -18.41
CA VAL A 673 -14.15 -9.05 -17.58
C VAL A 673 -13.81 -10.39 -18.23
N VAL A 674 -12.51 -10.69 -18.30
CA VAL A 674 -12.00 -12.03 -18.66
C VAL A 674 -11.35 -12.62 -17.41
N VAL A 675 -11.90 -13.69 -16.87
CA VAL A 675 -11.37 -14.39 -15.69
C VAL A 675 -10.47 -15.53 -16.19
N ALA A 676 -9.15 -15.38 -16.03
CA ALA A 676 -8.17 -16.38 -16.45
C ALA A 676 -7.92 -17.36 -15.30
N LEU A 677 -8.35 -18.61 -15.47
CA LEU A 677 -8.23 -19.67 -14.47
C LEU A 677 -7.24 -20.74 -14.93
N SER A 678 -6.27 -21.03 -14.09
CA SER A 678 -5.37 -22.18 -14.22
C SER A 678 -5.30 -22.93 -12.91
N GLN A 679 -4.67 -24.11 -12.90
CA GLN A 679 -4.44 -24.84 -11.64
C GLN A 679 -3.63 -23.96 -10.69
N GLY A 680 -4.02 -23.90 -9.42
CA GLY A 680 -3.41 -23.05 -8.41
C GLY A 680 -3.52 -23.61 -6.99
N ASN A 681 -2.99 -22.84 -6.05
CA ASN A 681 -3.03 -23.19 -4.64
C ASN A 681 -4.47 -23.23 -4.11
N TYR A 682 -4.81 -24.30 -3.39
CA TYR A 682 -6.14 -24.50 -2.79
C TYR A 682 -6.58 -23.33 -1.92
N PHE A 683 -5.67 -22.73 -1.15
CA PHE A 683 -5.98 -21.60 -0.26
C PHE A 683 -6.30 -20.29 -0.99
N ILE A 684 -5.92 -20.17 -2.26
CA ILE A 684 -6.19 -19.01 -3.10
C ILE A 684 -7.42 -19.26 -3.98
N MET A 685 -7.55 -20.47 -4.54
CA MET A 685 -8.61 -20.85 -5.48
C MET A 685 -9.92 -21.12 -4.74
N THR A 686 -10.52 -20.06 -4.19
CA THR A 686 -11.70 -20.12 -3.34
C THR A 686 -12.97 -19.67 -4.06
N ARG A 687 -14.13 -20.04 -3.51
CA ARG A 687 -15.45 -19.61 -3.97
C ARG A 687 -15.58 -18.09 -3.98
N ASN A 688 -15.20 -17.44 -2.88
CA ASN A 688 -15.30 -16.00 -2.72
C ASN A 688 -14.43 -15.24 -3.72
N LEU A 689 -13.26 -15.80 -4.09
CA LEU A 689 -12.41 -15.22 -5.13
C LEU A 689 -13.09 -15.27 -6.50
N LEU A 690 -13.69 -16.42 -6.87
CA LEU A 690 -14.41 -16.57 -8.13
C LEU A 690 -15.65 -15.68 -8.16
N TYR A 691 -16.41 -15.65 -7.07
CA TYR A 691 -17.55 -14.76 -6.90
C TYR A 691 -17.16 -13.30 -7.08
N THR A 692 -16.11 -12.85 -6.38
CA THR A 692 -15.60 -11.48 -6.50
C THR A 692 -15.18 -11.17 -7.94
N ALA A 693 -14.51 -12.09 -8.63
CA ALA A 693 -14.07 -11.88 -10.01
C ALA A 693 -15.26 -11.70 -10.97
N VAL A 694 -16.26 -12.58 -10.89
CA VAL A 694 -17.45 -12.54 -11.75
C VAL A 694 -18.25 -11.26 -11.50
N THR A 695 -18.38 -10.84 -10.23
CA THR A 695 -19.12 -9.64 -9.84
C THR A 695 -18.48 -8.32 -10.25
N ARG A 696 -17.25 -8.35 -10.77
CA ARG A 696 -16.58 -7.16 -11.36
C ARG A 696 -17.08 -6.84 -12.77
N ALA A 697 -17.74 -7.77 -13.42
CA ALA A 697 -18.28 -7.58 -14.78
C ALA A 697 -19.58 -6.79 -14.76
N LYS A 698 -19.69 -5.78 -15.63
CA LYS A 698 -20.89 -4.97 -15.79
C LYS A 698 -21.75 -5.46 -16.94
N ASP A 699 -21.18 -5.59 -18.14
CA ASP A 699 -21.90 -5.92 -19.38
C ASP A 699 -21.56 -7.33 -19.88
N LEU A 700 -20.35 -7.83 -19.61
CA LEU A 700 -19.93 -9.14 -20.10
C LEU A 700 -18.85 -9.76 -19.22
N CYS A 701 -19.00 -11.06 -18.93
CA CYS A 701 -18.02 -11.89 -18.24
C CYS A 701 -17.65 -13.11 -19.08
N VAL A 702 -16.35 -13.37 -19.25
CA VAL A 702 -15.83 -14.59 -19.88
C VAL A 702 -14.93 -15.31 -18.87
N ILE A 703 -15.22 -16.56 -18.57
CA ILE A 703 -14.30 -17.42 -17.81
C ILE A 703 -13.50 -18.27 -18.82
N VAL A 704 -12.17 -18.22 -18.73
CA VAL A 704 -11.27 -19.05 -19.52
C VAL A 704 -10.50 -19.97 -18.59
N GLY A 705 -10.67 -21.27 -18.73
CA GLY A 705 -10.04 -22.28 -17.88
C GLY A 705 -10.75 -23.62 -17.92
N ALA A 706 -10.22 -24.63 -17.25
CA ALA A 706 -10.85 -25.93 -17.18
C ALA A 706 -12.10 -25.93 -16.28
N GLU A 707 -13.17 -26.63 -16.69
CA GLU A 707 -14.40 -26.78 -15.90
C GLU A 707 -14.13 -27.35 -14.50
N ASP A 708 -13.20 -28.29 -14.38
CA ASP A 708 -12.78 -28.86 -13.10
C ASP A 708 -12.17 -27.83 -12.13
N VAL A 709 -11.51 -26.79 -12.66
CA VAL A 709 -10.99 -25.68 -11.85
C VAL A 709 -12.15 -24.86 -11.30
N VAL A 710 -13.11 -24.51 -12.15
CA VAL A 710 -14.34 -23.81 -11.74
C VAL A 710 -15.07 -24.62 -10.66
N LYS A 711 -15.28 -25.92 -10.89
CA LYS A 711 -15.96 -26.83 -9.95
C LYS A 711 -15.24 -26.91 -8.60
N ARG A 712 -13.90 -26.96 -8.61
CA ARG A 712 -13.12 -26.94 -7.37
C ARG A 712 -13.26 -25.62 -6.63
N MET A 713 -13.21 -24.47 -7.33
CA MET A 713 -13.38 -23.17 -6.70
C MET A 713 -14.78 -23.03 -6.10
N VAL A 714 -15.82 -23.41 -6.81
CA VAL A 714 -17.22 -23.34 -6.33
C VAL A 714 -17.42 -24.20 -5.07
N ARG A 715 -16.78 -25.36 -4.99
CA ARG A 715 -16.84 -26.25 -3.81
C ARG A 715 -15.94 -25.78 -2.67
N ASN A 716 -14.92 -25.01 -2.98
CA ASN A 716 -13.95 -24.54 -2.01
C ASN A 716 -14.49 -23.30 -1.27
N ASN A 717 -15.17 -23.54 -0.16
CA ASN A 717 -15.66 -22.47 0.74
C ASN A 717 -14.62 -22.08 1.79
N TYR A 718 -13.35 -22.42 1.55
CA TYR A 718 -12.29 -21.99 2.43
C TYR A 718 -12.26 -20.48 2.49
N THR A 719 -12.62 -19.93 3.63
CA THR A 719 -12.31 -18.57 4.03
C THR A 719 -11.15 -18.67 4.97
N ALA A 720 -10.04 -18.01 4.65
CA ALA A 720 -8.93 -17.93 5.58
C ALA A 720 -9.49 -17.43 6.91
N LYS A 721 -9.49 -18.31 7.94
CA LYS A 721 -9.97 -17.92 9.26
C LYS A 721 -9.10 -16.77 9.74
N ARG A 722 -9.70 -15.61 9.93
CA ARG A 722 -9.03 -14.50 10.59
C ARG A 722 -9.32 -14.59 12.07
N TYR A 723 -8.27 -14.64 12.85
CA TYR A 723 -8.38 -14.56 14.30
C TYR A 723 -8.49 -13.08 14.68
N THR A 724 -9.69 -12.69 15.13
CA THR A 724 -10.04 -11.35 15.63
C THR A 724 -10.77 -11.51 16.96
N LEU A 725 -10.74 -10.52 17.80
CA LEU A 725 -11.49 -10.48 19.06
C LEU A 725 -12.56 -9.38 19.06
N LEU A 726 -12.76 -8.69 17.93
CA LEU A 726 -13.69 -7.56 17.83
C LEU A 726 -15.12 -7.96 18.20
N THR A 727 -15.62 -9.12 17.73
CA THR A 727 -16.96 -9.62 18.10
C THR A 727 -17.12 -9.74 19.63
N ARG A 728 -16.07 -10.19 20.32
CA ARG A 728 -16.08 -10.33 21.77
C ARG A 728 -16.09 -8.96 22.45
N PHE A 729 -15.21 -8.05 22.01
CA PHE A 729 -15.17 -6.70 22.56
C PHE A 729 -16.46 -5.91 22.31
N LEU A 730 -17.14 -6.14 21.19
CA LEU A 730 -18.45 -5.58 20.90
C LEU A 730 -19.47 -6.03 21.94
N THR A 731 -19.54 -7.33 22.23
CA THR A 731 -20.46 -7.88 23.24
C THR A 731 -20.18 -7.29 24.64
N GLU A 732 -18.92 -7.13 25.00
CA GLU A 732 -18.53 -6.52 26.28
C GLU A 732 -18.89 -5.05 26.35
N ALA A 733 -18.54 -4.27 25.31
CA ALA A 733 -18.82 -2.84 25.27
C ALA A 733 -20.33 -2.55 25.24
N TYR A 734 -21.13 -3.37 24.55
CA TYR A 734 -22.58 -3.21 24.51
C TYR A 734 -23.20 -3.43 25.90
N GLY A 735 -22.76 -4.44 26.63
CA GLY A 735 -23.21 -4.69 28.00
C GLY A 735 -22.81 -3.62 29.03
N GLU A 736 -21.91 -2.69 28.70
CA GLU A 736 -21.59 -1.53 29.55
C GLU A 736 -22.61 -0.38 29.36
N TYR A 737 -23.40 -0.37 28.29
CA TYR A 737 -24.37 0.68 27.97
C TYR A 737 -25.83 0.24 28.06
N ASP A 738 -26.10 -1.09 28.14
CA ASP A 738 -27.40 -1.67 28.51
C ASP A 738 -27.59 -1.62 30.05
#